data_577e3ef13aa7f1ab951e492f6238b5b1
#
_entry.id   577e3ef13aa7f1ab951e492f6238b5b1
#
_cell.length_a   1.000
_cell.length_b   1.000
_cell.length_c   1.000
_cell.angle_alpha   90.00
_cell.angle_beta   90.00
_cell.angle_gamma   90.00
#
_symmetry.space_group_name_H-M   'P 1'
#
loop_
_entity.id
_entity.type
_entity.pdbx_description
1 polymer ?
#
loop_
_entity_poly.entity_id
_entity_poly.type
_entity_poly.pdbx_seq_one_letter_code
_entity_poly.pdbx_strand_id
1 'polypeptide(L)'
;MPCAVTRWLAPLTALILTVLGGLACSLTDSANVVVTATPSLIAVTATPEPPTATPAPPPTPTVVPFAAIQEANAALLNGNYAAAVRVYRSILDQPVTSVNPQLRADAAFGLGQAALREGQFAEALPALTEFISTYVSDPRLAQAHFLRGDAYMGLSQWREAITDFQIYLQKRPGLIDSYAYERIGDASLALGDTPQALANYDQAVKSLRGLVPLLLLREKLAAAYLNAGNLNGAIAQYDGILREARNPGYRAAINFSAADALIKSGNVNAALPRLQDIVDTAPESASAYRAMQMLMANNVPVNDLTRGRISFAAKDYQDAITALHNYTSVTPLGQIDPEVYMLLGRAYREVGNTAAANTAFQTILVQYPTSPQFGEAWLEQGRSLFLANRIPEAIAKYIELSEKHPNVSQGAEALWRAGYLYSTLGNTEQSLATFEILGNKYPGTERAQDGLFRAGMAAYNRGERARASRLFALLASTGAGDLAAAGYLWLGRLYQLDNQPRLAQDAYAQAAKADPGGYYSLRAADLLAGVAPFSPPAAYDWAFNTPDQIAAAEAWLREKFQIVGGGALWPLSAELEADPRMVRGAELWAVAAYSEAKAEFEALTMANERNPLAMYQLSAYYHRIGHYREGIVAAAKLIDGAGVRTEDVPKFIASLRYPIAYYDLVLPAAQQYGLDPLLVFALIRQESLFQGLATSSAQAQGLMQIIPDTGAYIARKLNWPDYQNSDLYRPYVNVAFGVYYLYEQTQQFKNPYAALAAYNAGPGRAAEWLQISNGDPDLFVQAVSFDETQTYIRRIYEQYAVYRALYAAR
;
A
#
# COMPACT_ATOMS: atom_id res chain seq x y z
N MET A 1 -34.97 -10.29 -41.75
CA MET A 1 -35.80 -10.41 -40.55
C MET A 1 -34.93 -10.10 -39.35
N PRO A 2 -35.28 -9.13 -38.55
CA PRO A 2 -34.42 -8.57 -37.50
C PRO A 2 -34.82 -9.08 -36.10
N CYS A 3 -33.83 -9.09 -35.19
CA CYS A 3 -34.04 -8.93 -33.73
C CYS A 3 -32.74 -8.37 -33.16
N ALA A 4 -32.69 -7.19 -32.81
CA ALA A 4 -33.11 -6.36 -31.71
C ALA A 4 -32.04 -6.36 -30.59
N VAL A 5 -31.27 -5.30 -30.62
CA VAL A 5 -30.32 -4.83 -29.57
C VAL A 5 -31.16 -4.09 -28.51
N THR A 6 -30.96 -4.41 -27.23
CA THR A 6 -31.43 -3.54 -26.16
C THR A 6 -30.28 -3.11 -25.25
N ARG A 7 -30.01 -1.83 -25.31
CA ARG A 7 -29.20 -1.05 -24.35
C ARG A 7 -29.94 -0.95 -23.01
N TRP A 8 -29.19 -0.92 -21.90
CA TRP A 8 -29.63 -0.28 -20.67
C TRP A 8 -28.59 0.71 -20.18
N LEU A 9 -29.00 1.96 -20.20
CA LEU A 9 -28.40 3.13 -19.55
C LEU A 9 -29.02 3.24 -18.15
N ALA A 10 -28.19 3.68 -17.20
CA ALA A 10 -28.63 4.15 -15.88
C ALA A 10 -29.47 5.43 -15.97
N PRO A 11 -30.25 5.79 -14.90
CA PRO A 11 -29.71 6.87 -14.07
C PRO A 11 -29.99 6.77 -12.57
N LEU A 12 -29.18 7.54 -11.81
CA LEU A 12 -29.39 7.99 -10.44
C LEU A 12 -30.75 8.70 -10.27
N THR A 13 -31.39 8.52 -9.13
CA THR A 13 -31.96 9.64 -8.33
C THR A 13 -32.29 9.16 -6.93
N ALA A 14 -31.88 9.94 -5.95
CA ALA A 14 -32.24 9.89 -4.55
C ALA A 14 -33.72 10.30 -4.33
N LEU A 15 -34.36 9.80 -3.32
CA LEU A 15 -35.16 10.58 -2.37
C LEU A 15 -35.52 9.84 -1.09
N ILE A 16 -35.50 10.58 -0.05
CA ILE A 16 -35.78 10.46 1.37
C ILE A 16 -37.30 10.28 1.66
N LEU A 17 -37.60 9.70 2.84
CA LEU A 17 -38.67 9.96 3.80
C LEU A 17 -39.66 8.83 4.10
N THR A 18 -39.55 8.42 5.34
CA THR A 18 -40.48 8.41 6.51
C THR A 18 -41.58 7.35 6.60
N VAL A 19 -41.42 6.59 7.65
CA VAL A 19 -42.23 6.53 8.90
C VAL A 19 -43.56 5.76 8.91
N LEU A 20 -43.65 4.89 9.90
CA LEU A 20 -44.80 4.44 10.70
C LEU A 20 -45.73 3.34 10.16
N GLY A 21 -45.83 2.35 11.00
CA GLY A 21 -47.17 1.89 11.42
C GLY A 21 -47.45 0.41 11.30
N GLY A 22 -47.39 -0.25 12.43
CA GLY A 22 -48.51 -0.89 12.97
C GLY A 22 -48.75 -2.40 12.75
N LEU A 23 -48.48 -3.15 13.81
CA LEU A 23 -49.41 -4.09 14.49
C LEU A 23 -50.30 -5.04 13.66
N ALA A 24 -50.16 -6.27 14.00
CA ALA A 24 -51.16 -7.18 14.53
C ALA A 24 -51.24 -8.56 13.86
N CYS A 25 -50.95 -9.55 14.70
CA CYS A 25 -51.80 -10.74 15.03
C CYS A 25 -52.40 -11.58 13.89
N SER A 26 -52.14 -12.86 13.84
CA SER A 26 -52.88 -13.94 14.51
C SER A 26 -52.49 -15.29 13.94
N LEU A 27 -52.09 -16.23 14.79
CA LEU A 27 -52.81 -17.43 15.21
C LEU A 27 -53.45 -18.28 14.12
N THR A 28 -52.94 -19.53 14.02
CA THR A 28 -53.71 -20.81 14.21
C THR A 28 -52.78 -21.98 13.90
N ASP A 29 -52.40 -22.80 14.81
CA ASP A 29 -53.09 -23.99 15.38
C ASP A 29 -53.04 -25.24 14.46
N SER A 30 -52.49 -26.26 15.03
CA SER A 30 -52.88 -27.72 15.17
C SER A 30 -51.72 -28.63 14.77
N ALA A 31 -51.38 -29.76 15.40
CA ALA A 31 -52.04 -30.52 16.44
C ALA A 31 -51.05 -31.56 16.99
N ASN A 32 -51.24 -31.92 18.22
CA ASN A 32 -50.63 -32.97 19.03
C ASN A 32 -50.57 -34.36 18.39
N VAL A 33 -49.48 -35.11 18.64
CA VAL A 33 -49.59 -36.56 19.00
C VAL A 33 -48.73 -36.80 20.23
N VAL A 34 -49.37 -37.14 21.34
CA VAL A 34 -48.80 -37.61 22.60
C VAL A 34 -48.66 -39.14 22.51
N VAL A 35 -47.46 -39.66 22.72
CA VAL A 35 -47.30 -41.09 23.10
C VAL A 35 -46.67 -41.15 24.47
N THR A 36 -47.50 -41.47 25.45
CA THR A 36 -47.15 -41.84 26.82
C THR A 36 -46.63 -43.28 26.87
N ALA A 37 -45.37 -43.45 27.35
CA ALA A 37 -44.93 -44.73 27.88
C ALA A 37 -44.41 -44.53 29.31
N THR A 38 -45.10 -45.03 30.26
CA THR A 38 -44.73 -45.11 31.67
C THR A 38 -43.87 -46.37 31.91
N PRO A 39 -42.74 -46.29 32.56
CA PRO A 39 -42.17 -47.44 33.26
C PRO A 39 -42.31 -47.26 34.77
N SER A 40 -42.65 -48.35 35.39
CA SER A 40 -42.88 -48.58 36.82
C SER A 40 -41.64 -48.34 37.66
N LEU A 41 -41.82 -47.64 38.77
CA LEU A 41 -40.85 -47.48 39.86
C LEU A 41 -40.67 -48.78 40.61
N ILE A 42 -39.43 -49.28 40.68
CA ILE A 42 -38.97 -50.21 41.70
C ILE A 42 -38.18 -49.33 42.69
N ALA A 43 -38.71 -49.21 43.91
CA ALA A 43 -38.05 -48.56 45.01
C ALA A 43 -36.92 -49.43 45.56
N VAL A 44 -35.69 -49.01 45.42
CA VAL A 44 -34.58 -49.51 46.17
C VAL A 44 -34.16 -48.47 47.20
N THR A 45 -34.38 -48.78 48.45
CA THR A 45 -33.91 -48.00 49.62
C THR A 45 -32.40 -48.12 49.68
N ALA A 46 -31.68 -47.02 49.29
CA ALA A 46 -30.25 -46.90 49.53
C ALA A 46 -30.02 -46.11 50.81
N THR A 47 -29.20 -46.68 51.66
CA THR A 47 -28.65 -46.09 52.88
C THR A 47 -27.81 -44.85 52.47
N PRO A 48 -27.86 -43.72 53.20
CA PRO A 48 -27.06 -42.54 52.86
C PRO A 48 -25.60 -42.84 53.19
N GLU A 49 -24.74 -42.83 52.13
CA GLU A 49 -23.28 -42.69 52.26
C GLU A 49 -22.94 -41.28 52.82
N PRO A 50 -21.88 -41.17 53.61
CA PRO A 50 -21.41 -39.88 54.07
C PRO A 50 -20.94 -39.01 52.90
N PRO A 51 -21.11 -37.70 52.98
CA PRO A 51 -20.77 -36.81 51.89
C PRO A 51 -19.28 -36.93 51.55
N THR A 52 -19.00 -37.41 50.34
CA THR A 52 -17.67 -37.38 49.73
C THR A 52 -17.21 -35.94 49.63
N ALA A 53 -16.09 -35.62 50.28
CA ALA A 53 -15.50 -34.27 50.19
C ALA A 53 -15.30 -33.89 48.71
N THR A 54 -15.91 -32.83 48.27
CA THR A 54 -15.67 -32.24 46.94
C THR A 54 -14.16 -32.05 46.77
N PRO A 55 -13.49 -32.61 45.78
CA PRO A 55 -12.07 -32.35 45.54
C PRO A 55 -11.88 -30.84 45.43
N ALA A 56 -10.93 -30.30 46.19
CA ALA A 56 -10.54 -28.89 46.04
C ALA A 56 -10.23 -28.61 44.56
N PRO A 57 -10.71 -27.47 44.01
CA PRO A 57 -10.33 -27.13 42.65
C PRO A 57 -8.81 -27.18 42.50
N PRO A 58 -8.29 -27.65 41.36
CA PRO A 58 -6.83 -27.71 41.16
C PRO A 58 -6.26 -26.29 41.41
N PRO A 59 -5.10 -26.18 42.06
CA PRO A 59 -4.52 -24.88 42.34
C PRO A 59 -4.38 -24.13 41.04
N THR A 60 -4.92 -22.92 40.98
CA THR A 60 -4.77 -21.99 39.86
C THR A 60 -3.26 -21.85 39.62
N PRO A 61 -2.76 -22.06 38.38
CA PRO A 61 -1.33 -21.92 38.10
C PRO A 61 -0.84 -20.56 38.60
N THR A 62 0.19 -20.58 39.43
CA THR A 62 0.81 -19.34 39.92
C THR A 62 1.44 -18.62 38.73
N VAL A 63 0.89 -17.46 38.35
CA VAL A 63 1.43 -16.65 37.27
C VAL A 63 2.84 -16.18 37.65
N VAL A 64 3.84 -16.46 36.81
CA VAL A 64 5.19 -15.92 36.96
C VAL A 64 5.19 -14.49 36.37
N PRO A 65 5.26 -13.42 37.19
CA PRO A 65 4.99 -12.06 36.74
C PRO A 65 5.85 -11.61 35.55
N PHE A 66 7.12 -12.01 35.52
CA PHE A 66 8.01 -11.64 34.41
C PHE A 66 7.60 -12.27 33.08
N ALA A 67 7.29 -13.56 33.06
CA ALA A 67 6.82 -14.24 31.84
C ALA A 67 5.46 -13.68 31.40
N ALA A 68 4.57 -13.39 32.34
CA ALA A 68 3.26 -12.80 32.06
C ALA A 68 3.37 -11.38 31.45
N ILE A 69 4.31 -10.53 31.91
CA ILE A 69 4.57 -9.23 31.27
C ILE A 69 5.03 -9.41 29.82
N GLN A 70 5.90 -10.37 29.54
CA GLN A 70 6.35 -10.63 28.16
C GLN A 70 5.19 -11.11 27.27
N GLU A 71 4.35 -12.00 27.77
CA GLU A 71 3.14 -12.47 27.08
C GLU A 71 2.18 -11.32 26.80
N ALA A 72 1.90 -10.46 27.80
CA ALA A 72 1.02 -9.32 27.65
C ALA A 72 1.56 -8.29 26.65
N ASN A 73 2.86 -8.01 26.66
CA ASN A 73 3.53 -7.13 25.71
C ASN A 73 3.46 -7.69 24.27
N ALA A 74 3.66 -9.00 24.10
CA ALA A 74 3.51 -9.67 22.82
C ALA A 74 2.06 -9.60 22.32
N ALA A 75 1.08 -9.85 23.19
CA ALA A 75 -0.34 -9.71 22.86
C ALA A 75 -0.70 -8.26 22.45
N LEU A 76 -0.14 -7.26 23.15
CA LEU A 76 -0.33 -5.84 22.83
C LEU A 76 0.24 -5.51 21.44
N LEU A 77 1.46 -5.96 21.14
CA LEU A 77 2.12 -5.77 19.84
C LEU A 77 1.33 -6.47 18.71
N ASN A 78 0.82 -7.66 18.99
CA ASN A 78 0.05 -8.47 18.05
C ASN A 78 -1.40 -7.97 17.87
N GLY A 79 -1.80 -6.89 18.55
CA GLY A 79 -3.15 -6.34 18.48
C GLY A 79 -4.23 -7.17 19.19
N ASN A 80 -3.83 -8.20 19.97
CA ASN A 80 -4.73 -8.97 20.81
C ASN A 80 -4.93 -8.27 22.16
N TYR A 81 -5.57 -7.09 22.09
CA TYR A 81 -5.70 -6.21 23.24
C TYR A 81 -6.51 -6.83 24.37
N ALA A 82 -7.55 -7.58 24.06
CA ALA A 82 -8.35 -8.31 25.05
C ALA A 82 -7.51 -9.36 25.82
N ALA A 83 -6.60 -10.05 25.14
CA ALA A 83 -5.65 -10.97 25.80
C ALA A 83 -4.65 -10.18 26.66
N ALA A 84 -4.10 -9.09 26.13
CA ALA A 84 -3.17 -8.23 26.88
C ALA A 84 -3.83 -7.70 28.18
N VAL A 85 -5.06 -7.18 28.10
CA VAL A 85 -5.86 -6.73 29.23
C VAL A 85 -6.01 -7.83 30.29
N ARG A 86 -6.39 -9.04 29.88
CA ARG A 86 -6.54 -10.16 30.82
C ARG A 86 -5.24 -10.50 31.54
N VAL A 87 -4.12 -10.55 30.78
CA VAL A 87 -2.83 -10.94 31.36
C VAL A 87 -2.28 -9.84 32.27
N TYR A 88 -2.32 -8.56 31.88
CA TYR A 88 -1.91 -7.46 32.75
C TYR A 88 -2.75 -7.43 34.04
N ARG A 89 -4.08 -7.63 33.93
CA ARG A 89 -4.97 -7.68 35.09
C ARG A 89 -4.58 -8.81 36.03
N SER A 90 -4.30 -10.01 35.52
CA SER A 90 -3.88 -11.15 36.35
C SER A 90 -2.62 -10.88 37.17
N ILE A 91 -1.74 -9.98 36.71
CA ILE A 91 -0.57 -9.52 37.45
C ILE A 91 -0.98 -8.54 38.56
N LEU A 92 -1.88 -7.62 38.25
CA LEU A 92 -2.35 -6.60 39.22
C LEU A 92 -3.23 -7.20 40.30
N ASP A 93 -3.95 -8.28 40.04
CA ASP A 93 -4.78 -9.01 40.99
C ASP A 93 -3.96 -9.81 42.02
N GLN A 94 -2.65 -9.99 41.80
CA GLN A 94 -1.77 -10.62 42.81
C GLN A 94 -1.52 -9.70 43.98
N PRO A 95 -1.25 -10.25 45.19
CA PRO A 95 -0.89 -9.45 46.33
C PRO A 95 0.27 -8.48 46.06
N VAL A 96 0.18 -7.24 46.49
CA VAL A 96 1.17 -6.19 46.22
C VAL A 96 2.59 -6.62 46.62
N THR A 97 2.72 -7.43 47.65
CA THR A 97 4.00 -7.92 48.15
C THR A 97 4.60 -9.08 47.36
N SER A 98 3.82 -9.70 46.44
CA SER A 98 4.28 -10.87 45.67
C SER A 98 4.80 -10.49 44.30
N VAL A 99 4.62 -9.25 43.85
CA VAL A 99 5.04 -8.75 42.54
C VAL A 99 6.04 -7.61 42.72
N ASN A 100 7.15 -7.64 41.98
CA ASN A 100 8.10 -6.54 41.94
C ASN A 100 7.40 -5.23 41.57
N PRO A 101 7.61 -4.10 42.29
CA PRO A 101 6.95 -2.83 42.03
C PRO A 101 7.08 -2.32 40.58
N GLN A 102 8.24 -2.55 39.93
CA GLN A 102 8.44 -2.16 38.53
C GLN A 102 7.56 -2.99 37.58
N LEU A 103 7.49 -4.31 37.78
CA LEU A 103 6.60 -5.17 36.96
C LEU A 103 5.13 -4.83 37.17
N ARG A 104 4.76 -4.39 38.39
CA ARG A 104 3.41 -3.93 38.67
C ARG A 104 3.12 -2.59 38.01
N ALA A 105 4.08 -1.66 37.99
CA ALA A 105 3.99 -0.42 37.23
C ALA A 105 3.85 -0.68 35.73
N ASP A 106 4.64 -1.61 35.20
CA ASP A 106 4.56 -2.00 33.78
C ASP A 106 3.21 -2.62 33.43
N ALA A 107 2.66 -3.45 34.33
CA ALA A 107 1.33 -4.04 34.15
C ALA A 107 0.21 -2.99 34.21
N ALA A 108 0.25 -2.02 35.14
CA ALA A 108 -0.75 -0.97 35.23
C ALA A 108 -0.72 -0.04 34.00
N PHE A 109 0.46 0.36 33.58
CA PHE A 109 0.63 1.19 32.37
C PHE A 109 0.19 0.42 31.12
N GLY A 110 0.63 -0.84 30.96
CA GLY A 110 0.27 -1.71 29.84
C GLY A 110 -1.22 -2.02 29.78
N LEU A 111 -1.88 -2.23 30.94
CA LEU A 111 -3.34 -2.41 31.00
C LEU A 111 -4.06 -1.16 30.49
N GLY A 112 -3.63 0.02 30.92
CA GLY A 112 -4.18 1.28 30.44
C GLY A 112 -4.05 1.43 28.92
N GLN A 113 -2.88 1.13 28.37
CA GLN A 113 -2.65 1.14 26.92
C GLN A 113 -3.51 0.11 26.17
N ALA A 114 -3.58 -1.13 26.66
CA ALA A 114 -4.33 -2.20 26.01
C ALA A 114 -5.84 -1.93 26.03
N ALA A 115 -6.39 -1.49 27.17
CA ALA A 115 -7.79 -1.16 27.31
C ALA A 115 -8.20 0.04 26.44
N LEU A 116 -7.35 1.07 26.37
CA LEU A 116 -7.57 2.22 25.48
C LEU A 116 -7.63 1.79 24.00
N ARG A 117 -6.76 0.87 23.60
CA ARG A 117 -6.72 0.35 22.24
C ARG A 117 -7.87 -0.58 21.88
N GLU A 118 -8.37 -1.31 22.86
CA GLU A 118 -9.59 -2.12 22.71
C GLU A 118 -10.85 -1.25 22.64
N GLY A 119 -10.73 0.07 22.88
CA GLY A 119 -11.88 0.97 23.01
C GLY A 119 -12.61 0.86 24.36
N GLN A 120 -12.02 0.14 25.31
CA GLN A 120 -12.54 -0.02 26.68
C GLN A 120 -12.10 1.14 27.58
N PHE A 121 -12.51 2.37 27.19
CA PHE A 121 -12.05 3.59 27.83
C PHE A 121 -12.37 3.61 29.34
N ALA A 122 -13.55 3.11 29.74
CA ALA A 122 -13.95 3.02 31.14
C ALA A 122 -13.03 2.09 31.95
N GLU A 123 -12.43 1.09 31.34
CA GLU A 123 -11.45 0.18 31.93
C GLU A 123 -10.04 0.76 31.99
N ALA A 124 -9.66 1.56 30.99
CA ALA A 124 -8.37 2.22 30.95
C ALA A 124 -8.20 3.23 32.11
N LEU A 125 -9.28 3.93 32.51
CA LEU A 125 -9.23 4.99 33.52
C LEU A 125 -8.73 4.52 34.90
N PRO A 126 -9.26 3.45 35.52
CA PRO A 126 -8.78 3.01 36.84
C PRO A 126 -7.31 2.57 36.80
N ALA A 127 -6.88 1.87 35.75
CA ALA A 127 -5.50 1.40 35.60
C ALA A 127 -4.51 2.59 35.49
N LEU A 128 -4.80 3.56 34.64
CA LEU A 128 -3.98 4.77 34.48
C LEU A 128 -4.04 5.66 35.73
N THR A 129 -5.18 5.71 36.44
CA THR A 129 -5.31 6.46 37.70
C THR A 129 -4.50 5.81 38.82
N GLU A 130 -4.52 4.49 38.95
CA GLU A 130 -3.64 3.75 39.87
C GLU A 130 -2.16 4.02 39.54
N PHE A 131 -1.79 3.93 38.24
CA PHE A 131 -0.42 4.22 37.85
C PHE A 131 0.01 5.63 38.24
N ILE A 132 -0.79 6.65 37.91
CA ILE A 132 -0.50 8.08 38.21
C ILE A 132 -0.38 8.34 39.70
N SER A 133 -1.24 7.74 40.52
CA SER A 133 -1.26 7.98 41.96
C SER A 133 -0.18 7.21 42.74
N THR A 134 0.21 6.02 42.22
CA THR A 134 1.11 5.10 42.92
C THR A 134 2.56 5.28 42.50
N TYR A 135 2.80 5.50 41.17
CA TYR A 135 4.15 5.53 40.61
C TYR A 135 4.59 6.94 40.21
N VAL A 136 4.51 7.86 41.15
CA VAL A 136 4.75 9.31 40.93
C VAL A 136 6.16 9.65 40.44
N SER A 137 7.14 8.75 40.62
CA SER A 137 8.52 8.91 40.17
C SER A 137 8.81 8.13 38.87
N ASP A 138 7.83 7.42 38.30
CA ASP A 138 8.03 6.69 37.05
C ASP A 138 8.20 7.68 35.88
N PRO A 139 9.19 7.47 35.00
CA PRO A 139 9.44 8.36 33.87
C PRO A 139 8.26 8.45 32.89
N ARG A 140 7.34 7.49 32.91
CA ARG A 140 6.14 7.44 32.06
C ARG A 140 4.96 8.22 32.66
N LEU A 141 5.11 8.87 33.82
CA LEU A 141 4.02 9.57 34.52
C LEU A 141 3.31 10.59 33.62
N ALA A 142 4.05 11.37 32.86
CA ALA A 142 3.45 12.33 31.93
C ALA A 142 2.68 11.62 30.81
N GLN A 143 3.25 10.55 30.23
CA GLN A 143 2.60 9.73 29.20
C GLN A 143 1.31 9.09 29.70
N ALA A 144 1.29 8.67 30.98
CA ALA A 144 0.07 8.14 31.61
C ALA A 144 -1.05 9.21 31.70
N HIS A 145 -0.73 10.47 31.97
CA HIS A 145 -1.68 11.57 31.90
C HIS A 145 -2.19 11.76 30.46
N PHE A 146 -1.31 11.72 29.45
CA PHE A 146 -1.72 11.85 28.05
C PHE A 146 -2.70 10.72 27.66
N LEU A 147 -2.36 9.47 27.97
CA LEU A 147 -3.21 8.30 27.69
C LEU A 147 -4.55 8.37 28.43
N ARG A 148 -4.55 8.85 29.71
CA ARG A 148 -5.80 9.04 30.47
C ARG A 148 -6.64 10.17 29.89
N GLY A 149 -6.02 11.23 29.38
CA GLY A 149 -6.66 12.26 28.59
C GLY A 149 -7.36 11.70 27.36
N ASP A 150 -6.70 10.83 26.60
CA ASP A 150 -7.31 10.15 25.44
C ASP A 150 -8.47 9.22 25.86
N ALA A 151 -8.37 8.53 27.02
CA ALA A 151 -9.48 7.74 27.56
C ALA A 151 -10.69 8.62 27.94
N TYR A 152 -10.45 9.78 28.55
CA TYR A 152 -11.50 10.76 28.84
C TYR A 152 -12.13 11.33 27.55
N MET A 153 -11.33 11.58 26.50
CA MET A 153 -11.85 11.95 25.17
C MET A 153 -12.82 10.90 24.64
N GLY A 154 -12.44 9.63 24.73
CA GLY A 154 -13.27 8.50 24.29
C GLY A 154 -14.60 8.37 25.06
N LEU A 155 -14.64 8.83 26.30
CA LEU A 155 -15.85 8.87 27.14
C LEU A 155 -16.61 10.21 27.08
N SER A 156 -16.18 11.14 26.21
CA SER A 156 -16.74 12.50 26.13
C SER A 156 -16.65 13.31 27.44
N GLN A 157 -15.69 12.97 28.28
CA GLN A 157 -15.37 13.69 29.54
C GLN A 157 -14.33 14.77 29.22
N TRP A 158 -14.78 15.78 28.50
CA TRP A 158 -13.91 16.77 27.86
C TRP A 158 -13.09 17.62 28.83
N ARG A 159 -13.65 17.98 29.99
CA ARG A 159 -12.95 18.82 30.99
C ARG A 159 -11.81 18.06 31.65
N GLU A 160 -12.03 16.80 31.96
CA GLU A 160 -11.04 15.91 32.56
C GLU A 160 -9.90 15.65 31.54
N ALA A 161 -10.25 15.45 30.28
CA ALA A 161 -9.28 15.31 29.19
C ALA A 161 -8.39 16.55 29.08
N ILE A 162 -8.97 17.75 29.04
CA ILE A 162 -8.24 19.03 29.01
C ILE A 162 -7.27 19.12 30.19
N THR A 163 -7.71 18.76 31.39
CA THR A 163 -6.87 18.81 32.59
C THR A 163 -5.65 17.89 32.46
N ASP A 164 -5.84 16.67 32.00
CA ASP A 164 -4.76 15.71 31.87
C ASP A 164 -3.75 16.11 30.76
N PHE A 165 -4.21 16.61 29.62
CA PHE A 165 -3.31 17.16 28.60
C PHE A 165 -2.53 18.40 29.07
N GLN A 166 -3.14 19.26 29.89
CA GLN A 166 -2.43 20.38 30.51
C GLN A 166 -1.33 19.91 31.49
N ILE A 167 -1.61 18.85 32.27
CA ILE A 167 -0.60 18.26 33.16
C ILE A 167 0.54 17.64 32.31
N TYR A 168 0.23 16.97 31.21
CA TYR A 168 1.24 16.48 30.28
C TYR A 168 2.16 17.63 29.80
N LEU A 169 1.60 18.73 29.32
CA LEU A 169 2.34 19.92 28.85
C LEU A 169 3.24 20.53 29.93
N GLN A 170 2.78 20.51 31.20
CA GLN A 170 3.60 20.99 32.33
C GLN A 170 4.75 20.06 32.67
N LYS A 171 4.56 18.75 32.57
CA LYS A 171 5.57 17.74 32.96
C LYS A 171 6.60 17.48 31.87
N ARG A 172 6.24 17.61 30.59
CA ARG A 172 7.10 17.33 29.42
C ARG A 172 6.94 18.38 28.33
N PRO A 173 7.26 19.65 28.60
CA PRO A 173 7.11 20.73 27.64
C PRO A 173 8.06 20.56 26.43
N GLY A 174 7.61 20.96 25.25
CA GLY A 174 8.43 21.03 24.03
C GLY A 174 8.54 19.71 23.26
N LEU A 175 7.96 18.61 23.72
CA LEU A 175 8.06 17.32 23.02
C LEU A 175 6.97 17.16 21.96
N ILE A 176 5.72 16.94 22.39
CA ILE A 176 4.56 16.80 21.52
C ILE A 176 3.46 17.81 21.83
N ASP A 177 3.87 19.02 22.23
CA ASP A 177 2.96 20.10 22.63
C ASP A 177 1.92 20.39 21.55
N SER A 178 2.31 20.38 20.28
CA SER A 178 1.41 20.60 19.16
C SER A 178 0.21 19.64 19.20
N TYR A 179 0.48 18.37 19.51
CA TYR A 179 -0.55 17.31 19.54
C TYR A 179 -1.41 17.39 20.80
N ALA A 180 -0.84 17.78 21.95
CA ALA A 180 -1.58 17.98 23.18
C ALA A 180 -2.50 19.21 23.06
N TYR A 181 -2.01 20.34 22.52
CA TYR A 181 -2.85 21.52 22.27
C TYR A 181 -3.96 21.24 21.24
N GLU A 182 -3.70 20.45 20.21
CA GLU A 182 -4.75 20.04 19.26
C GLU A 182 -5.87 19.29 19.97
N ARG A 183 -5.56 18.30 20.86
CA ARG A 183 -6.55 17.55 21.65
C ARG A 183 -7.34 18.44 22.61
N ILE A 184 -6.65 19.40 23.26
CA ILE A 184 -7.34 20.41 24.09
C ILE A 184 -8.29 21.25 23.25
N GLY A 185 -7.87 21.63 22.03
CA GLY A 185 -8.71 22.34 21.08
C GLY A 185 -9.94 21.54 20.68
N ASP A 186 -9.78 20.26 20.38
CA ASP A 186 -10.88 19.35 20.03
C ASP A 186 -11.88 19.20 21.20
N ALA A 187 -11.38 19.00 22.41
CA ALA A 187 -12.21 18.91 23.61
C ALA A 187 -12.95 20.22 23.91
N SER A 188 -12.27 21.37 23.73
CA SER A 188 -12.88 22.69 23.91
C SER A 188 -13.99 22.95 22.90
N LEU A 189 -13.78 22.55 21.64
CA LEU A 189 -14.80 22.66 20.60
C LEU A 189 -16.03 21.79 20.90
N ALA A 190 -15.80 20.55 21.41
CA ALA A 190 -16.88 19.66 21.84
C ALA A 190 -17.68 20.20 23.04
N LEU A 191 -17.07 21.01 23.89
CA LEU A 191 -17.74 21.75 24.97
C LEU A 191 -18.47 23.00 24.46
N GLY A 192 -18.34 23.38 23.20
CA GLY A 192 -18.88 24.61 22.64
C GLY A 192 -18.05 25.86 22.94
N ASP A 193 -16.87 25.71 23.53
CA ASP A 193 -15.97 26.83 23.84
C ASP A 193 -15.05 27.10 22.62
N THR A 194 -15.65 27.71 21.60
CA THR A 194 -14.95 28.05 20.36
C THR A 194 -13.74 28.99 20.59
N PRO A 195 -13.80 30.04 21.43
CA PRO A 195 -12.63 30.88 21.72
C PRO A 195 -11.46 30.10 22.29
N GLN A 196 -11.68 29.21 23.25
CA GLN A 196 -10.65 28.37 23.84
C GLN A 196 -10.10 27.36 22.81
N ALA A 197 -10.96 26.78 21.97
CA ALA A 197 -10.56 25.86 20.91
C ALA A 197 -9.60 26.52 19.92
N LEU A 198 -9.97 27.72 19.42
CA LEU A 198 -9.12 28.50 18.49
C LEU A 198 -7.79 28.86 19.13
N ALA A 199 -7.79 29.33 20.39
CA ALA A 199 -6.56 29.66 21.10
C ALA A 199 -5.60 28.45 21.22
N ASN A 200 -6.14 27.24 21.50
CA ASN A 200 -5.32 26.03 21.59
C ASN A 200 -4.84 25.55 20.23
N TYR A 201 -5.65 25.59 19.19
CA TYR A 201 -5.19 25.27 17.83
C TYR A 201 -4.10 26.25 17.35
N ASP A 202 -4.20 27.54 17.71
CA ASP A 202 -3.13 28.51 17.42
C ASP A 202 -1.82 28.17 18.14
N GLN A 203 -1.88 27.70 19.39
CA GLN A 203 -0.69 27.18 20.08
C GLN A 203 -0.16 25.92 19.42
N ALA A 204 -1.04 25.00 19.02
CA ALA A 204 -0.66 23.79 18.33
C ALA A 204 0.10 24.07 17.02
N VAL A 205 -0.37 25.04 16.22
CA VAL A 205 0.30 25.45 14.95
C VAL A 205 1.66 26.12 15.18
N LYS A 206 1.86 26.77 16.34
CA LYS A 206 3.14 27.40 16.71
C LYS A 206 4.14 26.43 17.31
N SER A 207 3.70 25.28 17.78
CA SER A 207 4.51 24.25 18.41
C SER A 207 5.14 23.33 17.35
N LEU A 208 6.24 22.66 17.71
CA LEU A 208 6.98 21.77 16.81
C LEU A 208 6.13 20.60 16.34
N ARG A 209 6.10 20.38 15.03
CA ARG A 209 5.37 19.29 14.37
C ARG A 209 5.97 19.00 12.99
N GLY A 210 5.87 17.78 12.49
CA GLY A 210 6.24 17.45 11.12
C GLY A 210 5.46 18.27 10.09
N LEU A 211 6.07 18.57 8.92
CA LEU A 211 5.48 19.49 7.95
C LEU A 211 4.07 19.07 7.49
N VAL A 212 3.90 17.82 7.04
CA VAL A 212 2.59 17.37 6.53
C VAL A 212 1.51 17.43 7.60
N PRO A 213 1.70 16.88 8.82
CA PRO A 213 0.75 17.06 9.91
C PRO A 213 0.48 18.54 10.27
N LEU A 214 1.47 19.44 10.16
CA LEU A 214 1.29 20.87 10.40
C LEU A 214 0.37 21.50 9.36
N LEU A 215 0.54 21.16 8.07
CA LEU A 215 -0.32 21.68 7.01
C LEU A 215 -1.78 21.26 7.20
N LEU A 216 -2.03 20.00 7.57
CA LEU A 216 -3.36 19.49 7.88
C LEU A 216 -3.97 20.18 9.11
N LEU A 217 -3.18 20.45 10.15
CA LEU A 217 -3.65 21.19 11.32
C LEU A 217 -4.01 22.64 10.95
N ARG A 218 -3.27 23.28 10.04
CA ARG A 218 -3.62 24.61 9.53
C ARG A 218 -4.94 24.60 8.75
N GLU A 219 -5.21 23.56 7.95
CA GLU A 219 -6.51 23.41 7.29
C GLU A 219 -7.65 23.25 8.30
N LYS A 220 -7.46 22.42 9.33
CA LYS A 220 -8.40 22.25 10.44
C LYS A 220 -8.68 23.57 11.16
N LEU A 221 -7.64 24.33 11.46
CA LEU A 221 -7.76 25.65 12.09
C LEU A 221 -8.43 26.67 11.18
N ALA A 222 -8.13 26.69 9.87
CA ALA A 222 -8.81 27.53 8.91
C ALA A 222 -10.32 27.26 8.88
N ALA A 223 -10.72 25.99 8.87
CA ALA A 223 -12.13 25.60 8.93
C ALA A 223 -12.78 26.05 10.25
N ALA A 224 -12.09 25.89 11.39
CA ALA A 224 -12.58 26.35 12.69
C ALA A 224 -12.78 27.89 12.72
N TYR A 225 -11.84 28.65 12.13
CA TYR A 225 -11.99 30.10 11.99
C TYR A 225 -13.18 30.51 11.11
N LEU A 226 -13.39 29.80 9.96
CA LEU A 226 -14.55 30.07 9.09
C LEU A 226 -15.86 29.80 9.81
N ASN A 227 -15.96 28.69 10.57
CA ASN A 227 -17.15 28.36 11.35
C ASN A 227 -17.43 29.38 12.46
N ALA A 228 -16.37 30.01 12.97
CA ALA A 228 -16.47 31.11 13.95
C ALA A 228 -16.71 32.49 13.31
N GLY A 229 -16.84 32.59 11.99
CA GLY A 229 -17.00 33.86 11.26
C GLY A 229 -15.71 34.67 11.15
N ASN A 230 -14.55 34.15 11.52
CA ASN A 230 -13.27 34.84 11.44
C ASN A 230 -12.54 34.56 10.12
N LEU A 231 -12.94 35.24 9.06
CA LEU A 231 -12.34 35.16 7.74
C LEU A 231 -10.82 35.42 7.75
N ASN A 232 -10.40 36.48 8.47
CA ASN A 232 -8.98 36.86 8.48
C ASN A 232 -8.10 35.79 9.09
N GLY A 233 -8.57 35.15 10.16
CA GLY A 233 -7.90 34.01 10.77
C GLY A 233 -7.75 32.84 9.81
N ALA A 234 -8.82 32.51 9.07
CA ALA A 234 -8.79 31.44 8.07
C ALA A 234 -7.80 31.72 6.92
N ILE A 235 -7.84 32.95 6.36
CA ILE A 235 -6.92 33.36 5.30
C ILE A 235 -5.46 33.30 5.77
N ALA A 236 -5.18 33.72 7.00
CA ALA A 236 -3.83 33.65 7.57
C ALA A 236 -3.31 32.19 7.64
N GLN A 237 -4.18 31.21 7.90
CA GLN A 237 -3.79 29.80 7.89
C GLN A 237 -3.54 29.29 6.46
N TYR A 238 -4.40 29.60 5.49
CA TYR A 238 -4.16 29.27 4.09
C TYR A 238 -2.86 29.87 3.56
N ASP A 239 -2.55 31.13 3.89
CA ASP A 239 -1.29 31.77 3.53
C ASP A 239 -0.09 31.09 4.23
N GLY A 240 -0.29 30.62 5.47
CA GLY A 240 0.68 29.79 6.17
C GLY A 240 1.00 28.49 5.42
N ILE A 241 -0.02 27.81 4.92
CA ILE A 241 0.14 26.59 4.10
C ILE A 241 0.90 26.92 2.81
N LEU A 242 0.50 27.98 2.10
CA LEU A 242 1.09 28.35 0.81
C LEU A 242 2.58 28.74 0.90
N ARG A 243 3.06 29.19 2.06
CA ARG A 243 4.50 29.45 2.28
C ARG A 243 5.33 28.16 2.32
N GLU A 244 4.78 27.08 2.87
CA GLU A 244 5.51 25.84 3.14
C GLU A 244 5.26 24.75 2.09
N ALA A 245 4.03 24.66 1.55
CA ALA A 245 3.64 23.65 0.58
C ALA A 245 4.39 23.80 -0.75
N ARG A 246 4.86 22.66 -1.31
CA ARG A 246 5.61 22.65 -2.58
C ARG A 246 4.83 22.00 -3.73
N ASN A 247 3.89 21.12 -3.43
CA ASN A 247 3.09 20.44 -4.46
C ASN A 247 2.16 21.44 -5.16
N PRO A 248 2.27 21.64 -6.50
CA PRO A 248 1.48 22.65 -7.22
C PRO A 248 -0.04 22.42 -7.13
N GLY A 249 -0.48 21.15 -7.23
CA GLY A 249 -1.91 20.81 -7.15
C GLY A 249 -2.50 21.09 -5.76
N TYR A 250 -1.75 20.78 -4.70
CA TYR A 250 -2.17 21.11 -3.33
C TYR A 250 -2.20 22.61 -3.09
N ARG A 251 -1.19 23.37 -3.55
CA ARG A 251 -1.18 24.82 -3.49
C ARG A 251 -2.39 25.44 -4.20
N ALA A 252 -2.73 24.93 -5.40
CA ALA A 252 -3.91 25.36 -6.14
C ALA A 252 -5.21 25.09 -5.37
N ALA A 253 -5.33 23.92 -4.70
CA ALA A 253 -6.49 23.61 -3.88
C ALA A 253 -6.63 24.57 -2.68
N ILE A 254 -5.53 24.87 -1.99
CA ILE A 254 -5.51 25.82 -0.86
C ILE A 254 -5.83 27.24 -1.30
N ASN A 255 -5.23 27.73 -2.41
CA ASN A 255 -5.57 29.04 -2.98
C ASN A 255 -7.05 29.11 -3.38
N PHE A 256 -7.58 28.02 -3.92
CA PHE A 256 -9.00 27.96 -4.26
C PHE A 256 -9.89 28.02 -3.01
N SER A 257 -9.56 27.30 -1.93
CA SER A 257 -10.28 27.36 -0.65
C SER A 257 -10.27 28.78 -0.06
N ALA A 258 -9.11 29.45 -0.14
CA ALA A 258 -8.99 30.85 0.30
C ALA A 258 -9.84 31.79 -0.55
N ALA A 259 -9.83 31.65 -1.89
CA ALA A 259 -10.63 32.46 -2.81
C ALA A 259 -12.14 32.25 -2.60
N ASP A 260 -12.56 30.97 -2.42
CA ASP A 260 -13.97 30.64 -2.16
C ASP A 260 -14.48 31.26 -0.85
N ALA A 261 -13.66 31.22 0.22
CA ALA A 261 -13.96 31.87 1.49
C ALA A 261 -14.11 33.41 1.33
N LEU A 262 -13.23 34.04 0.57
CA LEU A 262 -13.30 35.47 0.27
C LEU A 262 -14.55 35.83 -0.52
N ILE A 263 -14.92 35.04 -1.51
CA ILE A 263 -16.12 35.26 -2.33
C ILE A 263 -17.39 35.14 -1.48
N LYS A 264 -17.49 34.08 -0.68
CA LYS A 264 -18.62 33.85 0.23
C LYS A 264 -18.80 34.95 1.26
N SER A 265 -17.73 35.66 1.60
CA SER A 265 -17.78 36.83 2.49
C SER A 265 -18.02 38.16 1.76
N GLY A 266 -18.23 38.12 0.45
CA GLY A 266 -18.44 39.30 -0.38
C GLY A 266 -17.16 40.04 -0.82
N ASN A 267 -15.99 39.52 -0.50
CA ASN A 267 -14.70 40.13 -0.83
C ASN A 267 -14.12 39.59 -2.16
N VAL A 268 -14.88 39.73 -3.24
CA VAL A 268 -14.54 39.18 -4.56
C VAL A 268 -13.19 39.74 -5.08
N ASN A 269 -12.92 41.04 -4.92
CA ASN A 269 -11.68 41.64 -5.40
C ASN A 269 -10.41 41.05 -4.81
N ALA A 270 -10.45 40.57 -3.55
CA ALA A 270 -9.33 39.90 -2.93
C ALA A 270 -9.19 38.42 -3.37
N ALA A 271 -10.26 37.81 -3.91
CA ALA A 271 -10.24 36.44 -4.43
C ALA A 271 -9.63 36.34 -5.83
N LEU A 272 -9.86 37.37 -6.70
CA LEU A 272 -9.44 37.32 -8.10
C LEU A 272 -7.93 37.06 -8.29
N PRO A 273 -6.99 37.71 -7.55
CA PRO A 273 -5.57 37.42 -7.68
C PRO A 273 -5.22 35.98 -7.32
N ARG A 274 -5.92 35.37 -6.35
CA ARG A 274 -5.69 33.98 -5.97
C ARG A 274 -6.16 33.00 -7.05
N LEU A 275 -7.31 33.30 -7.67
CA LEU A 275 -7.80 32.51 -8.80
C LEU A 275 -6.87 32.63 -10.01
N GLN A 276 -6.33 33.83 -10.25
CA GLN A 276 -5.35 34.06 -11.32
C GLN A 276 -4.05 33.27 -11.07
N ASP A 277 -3.54 33.28 -9.85
CA ASP A 277 -2.37 32.49 -9.48
C ASP A 277 -2.55 30.98 -9.78
N ILE A 278 -3.76 30.44 -9.53
CA ILE A 278 -4.06 29.02 -9.86
C ILE A 278 -3.97 28.78 -11.36
N VAL A 279 -4.58 29.63 -12.15
CA VAL A 279 -4.65 29.54 -13.61
C VAL A 279 -3.26 29.67 -14.24
N ASP A 280 -2.41 30.53 -13.68
CA ASP A 280 -1.06 30.79 -14.20
C ASP A 280 -0.03 29.73 -13.77
N THR A 281 -0.13 29.20 -12.54
CA THR A 281 0.90 28.34 -11.97
C THR A 281 0.56 26.86 -11.96
N ALA A 282 -0.73 26.50 -12.07
CA ALA A 282 -1.19 25.12 -12.00
C ALA A 282 -2.39 24.83 -12.95
N PRO A 283 -2.27 25.11 -14.26
CA PRO A 283 -3.37 24.99 -15.22
C PRO A 283 -3.95 23.57 -15.36
N GLU A 284 -3.17 22.53 -15.02
CA GLU A 284 -3.63 21.14 -15.06
C GLU A 284 -4.26 20.68 -13.75
N SER A 285 -4.28 21.51 -12.71
CA SER A 285 -4.87 21.14 -11.41
C SER A 285 -6.40 21.05 -11.49
N ALA A 286 -7.00 20.23 -10.64
CA ALA A 286 -8.46 20.10 -10.53
C ALA A 286 -9.15 21.43 -10.16
N SER A 287 -8.43 22.37 -9.53
CA SER A 287 -8.95 23.69 -9.14
C SER A 287 -8.92 24.71 -10.29
N ALA A 288 -8.07 24.51 -11.32
CA ALA A 288 -7.83 25.51 -12.36
C ALA A 288 -9.08 25.77 -13.21
N TYR A 289 -9.84 24.75 -13.55
CA TYR A 289 -11.06 24.90 -14.36
C TYR A 289 -12.12 25.74 -13.65
N ARG A 290 -12.36 25.47 -12.37
CA ARG A 290 -13.28 26.29 -11.57
C ARG A 290 -12.77 27.71 -11.36
N ALA A 291 -11.47 27.89 -11.13
CA ALA A 291 -10.84 29.20 -10.99
C ALA A 291 -10.99 30.00 -12.28
N MET A 292 -10.73 29.42 -13.43
CA MET A 292 -10.93 30.03 -14.76
C MET A 292 -12.38 30.46 -14.97
N GLN A 293 -13.35 29.59 -14.69
CA GLN A 293 -14.78 29.95 -14.82
C GLN A 293 -15.16 31.13 -13.92
N MET A 294 -14.64 31.16 -12.66
CA MET A 294 -14.91 32.25 -11.74
C MET A 294 -14.28 33.57 -12.19
N LEU A 295 -13.07 33.55 -12.75
CA LEU A 295 -12.42 34.71 -13.33
C LEU A 295 -13.27 35.28 -14.49
N MET A 296 -13.63 34.40 -15.43
CA MET A 296 -14.43 34.81 -16.60
C MET A 296 -15.82 35.35 -16.19
N ALA A 297 -16.48 34.73 -15.20
CA ALA A 297 -17.76 35.23 -14.65
C ALA A 297 -17.62 36.61 -13.99
N ASN A 298 -16.43 36.99 -13.55
CA ASN A 298 -16.13 38.33 -12.99
C ASN A 298 -15.43 39.25 -14.01
N ASN A 299 -15.55 38.95 -15.32
CA ASN A 299 -15.00 39.72 -16.43
C ASN A 299 -13.46 39.87 -16.41
N VAL A 300 -12.75 38.94 -15.78
CA VAL A 300 -11.29 38.82 -15.85
C VAL A 300 -10.95 37.90 -17.02
N PRO A 301 -10.29 38.40 -18.07
CA PRO A 301 -9.99 37.60 -19.25
C PRO A 301 -8.90 36.57 -18.94
N VAL A 302 -9.08 35.34 -19.45
CA VAL A 302 -8.06 34.28 -19.47
C VAL A 302 -7.63 34.10 -20.93
N ASN A 303 -6.31 34.09 -21.19
CA ASN A 303 -5.83 33.94 -22.56
C ASN A 303 -6.21 32.59 -23.16
N ASP A 304 -6.46 32.56 -24.48
CA ASP A 304 -7.01 31.40 -25.17
C ASP A 304 -6.10 30.13 -25.07
N LEU A 305 -4.77 30.30 -25.05
CA LEU A 305 -3.87 29.13 -24.88
C LEU A 305 -4.03 28.51 -23.50
N THR A 306 -4.03 29.31 -22.44
CA THR A 306 -4.23 28.85 -21.06
C THR A 306 -5.62 28.24 -20.87
N ARG A 307 -6.67 28.90 -21.40
CA ARG A 307 -8.04 28.39 -21.43
C ARG A 307 -8.11 27.03 -22.09
N GLY A 308 -7.50 26.89 -23.27
CA GLY A 308 -7.49 25.64 -24.01
C GLY A 308 -6.80 24.50 -23.24
N ARG A 309 -5.68 24.77 -22.55
CA ARG A 309 -4.98 23.80 -21.71
C ARG A 309 -5.82 23.38 -20.51
N ILE A 310 -6.39 24.32 -19.80
CA ILE A 310 -7.24 24.06 -18.62
C ILE A 310 -8.49 23.26 -19.02
N SER A 311 -9.17 23.66 -20.07
CA SER A 311 -10.39 23.01 -20.56
C SER A 311 -10.08 21.57 -21.05
N PHE A 312 -8.94 21.35 -21.69
CA PHE A 312 -8.49 20.03 -22.08
C PHE A 312 -8.23 19.14 -20.85
N ALA A 313 -7.51 19.64 -19.85
CA ALA A 313 -7.23 18.92 -18.60
C ALA A 313 -8.53 18.58 -17.84
N ALA A 314 -9.51 19.47 -17.87
CA ALA A 314 -10.84 19.27 -17.29
C ALA A 314 -11.77 18.38 -18.13
N LYS A 315 -11.32 17.92 -19.31
CA LYS A 315 -12.08 17.13 -20.30
C LYS A 315 -13.26 17.88 -20.93
N ASP A 316 -13.26 19.22 -20.84
CA ASP A 316 -14.14 20.08 -21.63
C ASP A 316 -13.49 20.29 -23.00
N TYR A 317 -13.52 19.24 -23.82
CA TYR A 317 -12.84 19.23 -25.11
C TYR A 317 -13.42 20.23 -26.11
N GLN A 318 -14.71 20.54 -26.00
CA GLN A 318 -15.34 21.49 -26.91
C GLN A 318 -14.85 22.91 -26.65
N ASP A 319 -14.76 23.32 -25.39
CA ASP A 319 -14.19 24.61 -25.01
C ASP A 319 -12.68 24.67 -25.32
N ALA A 320 -11.96 23.57 -25.07
CA ALA A 320 -10.55 23.47 -25.42
C ALA A 320 -10.29 23.67 -26.92
N ILE A 321 -11.08 23.03 -27.79
CA ILE A 321 -11.02 23.20 -29.25
C ILE A 321 -11.28 24.68 -29.61
N THR A 322 -12.31 25.28 -29.06
CA THR A 322 -12.70 26.68 -29.34
C THR A 322 -11.56 27.64 -28.97
N ALA A 323 -11.03 27.50 -27.77
CA ALA A 323 -9.96 28.36 -27.27
C ALA A 323 -8.65 28.17 -28.04
N LEU A 324 -8.23 26.91 -28.31
CA LEU A 324 -7.01 26.65 -29.07
C LEU A 324 -7.12 27.10 -30.53
N HIS A 325 -8.32 27.02 -31.15
CA HIS A 325 -8.56 27.62 -32.46
C HIS A 325 -8.45 29.14 -32.48
N ASN A 326 -9.03 29.81 -31.49
CA ASN A 326 -8.88 31.26 -31.36
C ASN A 326 -7.40 31.63 -31.29
N TYR A 327 -6.64 30.93 -30.41
CA TYR A 327 -5.20 31.14 -30.28
C TYR A 327 -4.44 30.95 -31.59
N THR A 328 -4.68 29.82 -32.29
CA THR A 328 -3.98 29.54 -33.57
C THR A 328 -4.39 30.43 -34.72
N SER A 329 -5.57 31.04 -34.67
CA SER A 329 -6.05 31.97 -35.71
C SER A 329 -5.38 33.32 -35.69
N VAL A 330 -4.92 33.78 -34.53
CA VAL A 330 -4.31 35.12 -34.34
C VAL A 330 -2.80 35.07 -34.17
N THR A 331 -2.24 33.88 -33.89
CA THR A 331 -0.78 33.68 -33.66
C THR A 331 -0.10 33.25 -34.95
N PRO A 332 1.00 33.88 -35.38
CA PRO A 332 1.77 33.45 -36.55
C PRO A 332 2.28 32.03 -36.39
N LEU A 333 2.22 31.21 -37.44
CA LEU A 333 2.55 29.76 -37.42
C LEU A 333 3.92 29.48 -36.79
N GLY A 334 4.95 30.27 -37.08
CA GLY A 334 6.30 30.09 -36.54
C GLY A 334 6.43 30.43 -35.04
N GLN A 335 5.40 30.99 -34.42
CA GLN A 335 5.36 31.28 -32.97
C GLN A 335 4.46 30.28 -32.20
N ILE A 336 3.78 29.38 -32.90
CA ILE A 336 2.91 28.38 -32.27
C ILE A 336 3.78 27.19 -31.87
N ASP A 337 3.75 26.83 -30.60
CA ASP A 337 4.35 25.61 -30.12
C ASP A 337 3.60 24.40 -30.72
N PRO A 338 4.28 23.43 -31.37
CA PRO A 338 3.66 22.21 -31.90
C PRO A 338 2.75 21.49 -30.88
N GLU A 339 2.99 21.61 -29.59
CA GLU A 339 2.13 21.04 -28.56
C GLU A 339 0.68 21.55 -28.61
N VAL A 340 0.46 22.75 -29.11
CA VAL A 340 -0.90 23.28 -29.34
C VAL A 340 -1.66 22.40 -30.33
N TYR A 341 -1.02 22.00 -31.42
CA TYR A 341 -1.62 21.09 -32.40
C TYR A 341 -1.77 19.66 -31.89
N MET A 342 -0.87 19.23 -30.97
CA MET A 342 -1.05 17.96 -30.24
C MET A 342 -2.32 18.00 -29.38
N LEU A 343 -2.53 19.06 -28.60
CA LEU A 343 -3.73 19.25 -27.79
C LEU A 343 -4.99 19.32 -28.63
N LEU A 344 -4.98 20.11 -29.72
CA LEU A 344 -6.07 20.17 -30.67
C LEU A 344 -6.42 18.80 -31.27
N GLY A 345 -5.42 18.09 -31.73
CA GLY A 345 -5.59 16.75 -32.28
C GLY A 345 -6.20 15.79 -31.28
N ARG A 346 -5.69 15.77 -30.07
CA ARG A 346 -6.21 14.96 -28.98
C ARG A 346 -7.63 15.37 -28.59
N ALA A 347 -7.93 16.66 -28.47
CA ALA A 347 -9.27 17.14 -28.16
C ALA A 347 -10.30 16.76 -29.24
N TYR A 348 -9.95 16.92 -30.54
CA TYR A 348 -10.79 16.46 -31.63
C TYR A 348 -11.05 14.97 -31.63
N ARG A 349 -10.04 14.17 -31.27
CA ARG A 349 -10.19 12.72 -31.12
C ARG A 349 -11.19 12.36 -30.01
N GLU A 350 -11.09 13.01 -28.86
CA GLU A 350 -11.98 12.73 -27.71
C GLU A 350 -13.46 13.08 -28.02
N VAL A 351 -13.71 14.07 -28.89
CA VAL A 351 -15.07 14.36 -29.37
C VAL A 351 -15.46 13.53 -30.62
N GLY A 352 -14.64 12.56 -31.03
CA GLY A 352 -14.92 11.64 -32.13
C GLY A 352 -14.66 12.22 -33.53
N ASN A 353 -14.09 13.42 -33.64
CA ASN A 353 -13.77 14.04 -34.94
C ASN A 353 -12.37 13.60 -35.43
N THR A 354 -12.28 12.37 -35.91
CA THR A 354 -11.04 11.77 -36.40
C THR A 354 -10.39 12.56 -37.54
N ALA A 355 -11.20 13.16 -38.44
CA ALA A 355 -10.68 13.91 -39.56
C ALA A 355 -9.95 15.19 -39.12
N ALA A 356 -10.55 15.97 -38.22
CA ALA A 356 -9.93 17.18 -37.66
C ALA A 356 -8.71 16.80 -36.78
N ALA A 357 -8.81 15.71 -36.00
CA ALA A 357 -7.67 15.21 -35.22
C ALA A 357 -6.46 14.91 -36.11
N ASN A 358 -6.66 14.17 -37.18
CA ASN A 358 -5.59 13.82 -38.11
C ASN A 358 -5.03 15.06 -38.84
N THR A 359 -5.87 16.07 -39.14
CA THR A 359 -5.42 17.35 -39.71
C THR A 359 -4.50 18.10 -38.75
N ALA A 360 -4.85 18.16 -37.47
CA ALA A 360 -4.01 18.81 -36.46
C ALA A 360 -2.66 18.13 -36.32
N PHE A 361 -2.63 16.78 -36.22
CA PHE A 361 -1.36 16.02 -36.19
C PHE A 361 -0.56 16.17 -37.48
N GLN A 362 -1.25 16.19 -38.65
CA GLN A 362 -0.60 16.40 -39.96
C GLN A 362 0.10 17.77 -40.05
N THR A 363 -0.46 18.78 -39.40
CA THR A 363 0.18 20.12 -39.31
C THR A 363 1.56 20.00 -38.64
N ILE A 364 1.69 19.19 -37.59
CA ILE A 364 2.99 18.96 -36.93
C ILE A 364 3.96 18.27 -37.92
N LEU A 365 3.49 17.23 -38.60
CA LEU A 365 4.34 16.45 -39.51
C LEU A 365 4.87 17.26 -40.71
N VAL A 366 4.08 18.25 -41.20
CA VAL A 366 4.45 19.04 -42.36
C VAL A 366 5.19 20.31 -41.95
N GLN A 367 4.71 21.03 -40.95
CA GLN A 367 5.24 22.34 -40.57
C GLN A 367 6.39 22.26 -39.55
N TYR A 368 6.45 21.18 -38.77
CA TYR A 368 7.44 21.03 -37.69
C TYR A 368 8.15 19.69 -37.72
N PRO A 369 8.76 19.29 -38.88
CA PRO A 369 9.31 17.94 -39.08
C PRO A 369 10.51 17.61 -38.17
N THR A 370 11.13 18.60 -37.56
CA THR A 370 12.25 18.44 -36.63
C THR A 370 11.85 18.61 -35.17
N SER A 371 10.56 18.82 -34.89
CA SER A 371 10.08 18.99 -33.51
C SER A 371 10.14 17.68 -32.72
N PRO A 372 10.31 17.74 -31.41
CA PRO A 372 10.18 16.56 -30.53
C PRO A 372 8.84 15.83 -30.65
N GLN A 373 7.78 16.57 -31.02
CA GLN A 373 6.42 16.07 -31.19
C GLN A 373 6.19 15.28 -32.49
N PHE A 374 7.13 15.32 -33.44
CA PHE A 374 6.97 14.69 -34.77
C PHE A 374 6.60 13.21 -34.67
N GLY A 375 7.39 12.41 -33.96
CA GLY A 375 7.14 10.96 -33.81
C GLY A 375 5.86 10.65 -33.07
N GLU A 376 5.55 11.43 -32.03
CA GLU A 376 4.31 11.30 -31.27
C GLU A 376 3.07 11.66 -32.10
N ALA A 377 3.12 12.72 -32.90
CA ALA A 377 2.03 13.11 -33.80
C ALA A 377 1.70 11.98 -34.80
N TRP A 378 2.72 11.26 -35.28
CA TRP A 378 2.55 10.09 -36.11
C TRP A 378 1.83 8.94 -35.40
N LEU A 379 2.25 8.64 -34.15
CA LEU A 379 1.60 7.62 -33.31
C LEU A 379 0.14 8.00 -33.00
N GLU A 380 -0.15 9.28 -32.76
CA GLU A 380 -1.49 9.78 -32.46
C GLU A 380 -2.43 9.73 -33.68
N GLN A 381 -1.91 9.89 -34.93
CA GLN A 381 -2.71 9.61 -36.12
C GLN A 381 -3.13 8.14 -36.16
N GLY A 382 -2.21 7.21 -35.97
CA GLY A 382 -2.52 5.79 -35.88
C GLY A 382 -3.53 5.47 -34.75
N ARG A 383 -3.36 6.05 -33.58
CA ARG A 383 -4.30 5.91 -32.46
C ARG A 383 -5.69 6.43 -32.78
N SER A 384 -5.79 7.58 -33.44
CA SER A 384 -7.07 8.16 -33.85
C SER A 384 -7.81 7.25 -34.83
N LEU A 385 -7.09 6.63 -35.77
CA LEU A 385 -7.66 5.65 -36.69
C LEU A 385 -8.13 4.39 -35.96
N PHE A 386 -7.36 3.90 -35.00
CA PHE A 386 -7.73 2.76 -34.16
C PHE A 386 -9.03 3.02 -33.38
N LEU A 387 -9.13 4.16 -32.67
CA LEU A 387 -10.32 4.54 -31.91
C LEU A 387 -11.54 4.77 -32.78
N ALA A 388 -11.35 5.16 -34.05
CA ALA A 388 -12.40 5.24 -35.09
C ALA A 388 -12.76 3.87 -35.70
N ASN A 389 -12.25 2.76 -35.15
CA ASN A 389 -12.41 1.39 -35.65
C ASN A 389 -11.86 1.16 -37.09
N ARG A 390 -10.91 2.00 -37.52
CA ARG A 390 -10.21 1.88 -38.80
C ARG A 390 -8.88 1.14 -38.57
N ILE A 391 -8.97 -0.09 -38.04
CA ILE A 391 -7.81 -0.83 -37.53
C ILE A 391 -6.76 -1.15 -38.64
N PRO A 392 -7.14 -1.60 -39.86
CA PRO A 392 -6.17 -1.82 -40.91
C PRO A 392 -5.36 -0.57 -41.27
N GLU A 393 -6.01 0.59 -41.30
CA GLU A 393 -5.34 1.85 -41.58
C GLU A 393 -4.45 2.31 -40.44
N ALA A 394 -4.83 2.05 -39.16
CA ALA A 394 -4.00 2.32 -38.02
C ALA A 394 -2.70 1.49 -38.07
N ILE A 395 -2.81 0.19 -38.41
CA ILE A 395 -1.66 -0.71 -38.58
C ILE A 395 -0.74 -0.19 -39.69
N ALA A 396 -1.30 0.14 -40.86
CA ALA A 396 -0.54 0.69 -41.97
C ALA A 396 0.21 1.97 -41.58
N LYS A 397 -0.45 2.85 -40.80
CA LYS A 397 0.16 4.09 -40.33
C LYS A 397 1.32 3.86 -39.37
N TYR A 398 1.21 2.89 -38.48
CA TYR A 398 2.31 2.51 -37.56
C TYR A 398 3.50 1.90 -38.32
N ILE A 399 3.27 1.02 -39.30
CA ILE A 399 4.32 0.42 -40.12
C ILE A 399 5.01 1.52 -40.92
N GLU A 400 4.26 2.43 -41.55
CA GLU A 400 4.74 3.56 -42.34
C GLU A 400 5.76 4.43 -41.58
N LEU A 401 5.53 4.73 -40.29
CA LEU A 401 6.47 5.47 -39.46
C LEU A 401 7.82 4.77 -39.39
N SER A 402 7.82 3.48 -39.10
CA SER A 402 9.06 2.70 -39.02
C SER A 402 9.79 2.61 -40.35
N GLU A 403 9.06 2.54 -41.47
CA GLU A 403 9.65 2.44 -42.82
C GLU A 403 10.25 3.77 -43.31
N LYS A 404 9.48 4.86 -43.18
CA LYS A 404 9.87 6.17 -43.69
C LYS A 404 10.83 6.92 -42.77
N HIS A 405 10.72 6.70 -41.48
CA HIS A 405 11.46 7.42 -40.42
C HIS A 405 12.14 6.44 -39.44
N PRO A 406 13.02 5.53 -39.87
CA PRO A 406 13.58 4.47 -39.05
C PRO A 406 14.39 4.97 -37.85
N ASN A 407 14.89 6.20 -37.90
CA ASN A 407 15.70 6.81 -36.84
C ASN A 407 14.88 7.59 -35.78
N VAL A 408 13.57 7.67 -35.96
CA VAL A 408 12.68 8.31 -34.95
C VAL A 408 12.48 7.36 -33.79
N SER A 409 12.65 7.86 -32.58
CA SER A 409 12.58 7.04 -31.35
C SER A 409 11.24 6.29 -31.19
N GLN A 410 10.16 6.82 -31.75
CA GLN A 410 8.83 6.20 -31.74
C GLN A 410 8.67 5.04 -32.71
N GLY A 411 9.65 4.76 -33.57
CA GLY A 411 9.58 3.67 -34.56
C GLY A 411 9.41 2.27 -33.96
N ALA A 412 10.07 2.01 -32.83
CA ALA A 412 9.92 0.76 -32.08
C ALA A 412 8.49 0.63 -31.48
N GLU A 413 7.96 1.68 -30.87
CA GLU A 413 6.59 1.75 -30.34
C GLU A 413 5.56 1.52 -31.47
N ALA A 414 5.77 2.12 -32.64
CA ALA A 414 4.87 1.98 -33.77
C ALA A 414 4.77 0.52 -34.25
N LEU A 415 5.91 -0.15 -34.49
CA LEU A 415 5.91 -1.56 -34.85
C LEU A 415 5.31 -2.45 -33.75
N TRP A 416 5.57 -2.14 -32.50
CA TRP A 416 4.98 -2.87 -31.41
C TRP A 416 3.43 -2.75 -31.43
N ARG A 417 2.89 -1.55 -31.64
CA ARG A 417 1.43 -1.34 -31.77
C ARG A 417 0.86 -2.07 -32.97
N ALA A 418 1.55 -2.07 -34.12
CA ALA A 418 1.10 -2.81 -35.29
C ALA A 418 1.04 -4.32 -35.02
N GLY A 419 2.09 -4.89 -34.41
CA GLY A 419 2.17 -6.31 -34.05
C GLY A 419 1.09 -6.70 -33.04
N TYR A 420 0.83 -5.84 -32.03
CA TYR A 420 -0.22 -6.01 -31.03
C TYR A 420 -1.63 -5.99 -31.69
N LEU A 421 -1.90 -5.03 -32.57
CA LEU A 421 -3.18 -4.98 -33.29
C LEU A 421 -3.41 -6.20 -34.21
N TYR A 422 -2.39 -6.68 -34.89
CA TYR A 422 -2.49 -7.95 -35.61
C TYR A 422 -2.85 -9.12 -34.68
N SER A 423 -2.27 -9.17 -33.48
CA SER A 423 -2.59 -10.21 -32.51
C SER A 423 -4.06 -10.13 -32.05
N THR A 424 -4.57 -8.92 -31.76
CA THR A 424 -5.97 -8.72 -31.31
C THR A 424 -6.99 -9.06 -32.40
N LEU A 425 -6.61 -8.96 -33.67
CA LEU A 425 -7.42 -9.39 -34.83
C LEU A 425 -7.34 -10.90 -35.09
N GLY A 426 -6.56 -11.65 -34.33
CA GLY A 426 -6.31 -13.07 -34.62
C GLY A 426 -5.36 -13.33 -35.79
N ASN A 427 -4.76 -12.27 -36.38
CA ASN A 427 -3.80 -12.35 -37.47
C ASN A 427 -2.41 -12.72 -36.95
N THR A 428 -2.31 -13.90 -36.33
CA THR A 428 -1.12 -14.33 -35.60
C THR A 428 0.14 -14.31 -36.45
N GLU A 429 0.06 -14.73 -37.71
CA GLU A 429 1.24 -14.77 -38.60
C GLU A 429 1.83 -13.38 -38.84
N GLN A 430 0.97 -12.40 -39.14
CA GLN A 430 1.40 -11.00 -39.31
C GLN A 430 1.94 -10.40 -37.99
N SER A 431 1.33 -10.75 -36.87
CA SER A 431 1.81 -10.34 -35.56
C SER A 431 3.23 -10.85 -35.28
N LEU A 432 3.48 -12.16 -35.48
CA LEU A 432 4.79 -12.77 -35.29
C LEU A 432 5.83 -12.15 -36.21
N ALA A 433 5.49 -11.96 -37.50
CA ALA A 433 6.40 -11.35 -38.47
C ALA A 433 6.73 -9.89 -38.10
N THR A 434 5.74 -9.13 -37.63
CA THR A 434 5.95 -7.74 -37.25
C THR A 434 6.84 -7.62 -36.02
N PHE A 435 6.67 -8.49 -35.00
CA PHE A 435 7.53 -8.50 -33.84
C PHE A 435 8.96 -9.00 -34.15
N GLU A 436 9.10 -9.92 -35.08
CA GLU A 436 10.42 -10.35 -35.59
C GLU A 436 11.15 -9.20 -36.30
N ILE A 437 10.44 -8.42 -37.15
CA ILE A 437 10.97 -7.18 -37.75
C ILE A 437 11.36 -6.17 -36.68
N LEU A 438 10.50 -5.96 -35.65
CA LEU A 438 10.78 -5.06 -34.55
C LEU A 438 12.07 -5.44 -33.81
N GLY A 439 12.24 -6.74 -33.48
CA GLY A 439 13.42 -7.25 -32.78
C GLY A 439 14.72 -7.05 -33.58
N ASN A 440 14.67 -7.26 -34.89
CA ASN A 440 15.83 -7.08 -35.78
C ASN A 440 16.14 -5.59 -36.05
N LYS A 441 15.13 -4.75 -36.16
CA LYS A 441 15.30 -3.34 -36.57
C LYS A 441 15.64 -2.43 -35.38
N TYR A 442 15.13 -2.73 -34.18
CA TYR A 442 15.32 -1.93 -32.98
C TYR A 442 15.82 -2.79 -31.79
N PRO A 443 16.93 -3.54 -31.98
CA PRO A 443 17.42 -4.49 -30.97
C PRO A 443 17.69 -3.78 -29.65
N GLY A 444 17.41 -4.47 -28.52
CA GLY A 444 17.67 -3.97 -27.18
C GLY A 444 16.67 -2.91 -26.64
N THR A 445 15.76 -2.40 -27.49
CA THR A 445 14.69 -1.52 -26.97
C THR A 445 13.66 -2.32 -26.17
N GLU A 446 13.04 -1.69 -25.16
CA GLU A 446 12.01 -2.32 -24.34
C GLU A 446 10.88 -2.92 -25.18
N ARG A 447 10.43 -2.19 -26.21
CA ARG A 447 9.37 -2.66 -27.13
C ARG A 447 9.79 -3.85 -27.97
N ALA A 448 11.05 -3.90 -28.40
CA ALA A 448 11.57 -5.06 -29.13
C ALA A 448 11.65 -6.30 -28.25
N GLN A 449 12.12 -6.13 -27.01
CA GLN A 449 12.19 -7.23 -26.05
C GLN A 449 10.80 -7.79 -25.72
N ASP A 450 9.81 -6.92 -25.40
CA ASP A 450 8.42 -7.35 -25.13
C ASP A 450 7.80 -8.00 -26.40
N GLY A 451 7.98 -7.40 -27.57
CA GLY A 451 7.47 -7.96 -28.82
C GLY A 451 8.05 -9.34 -29.13
N LEU A 452 9.36 -9.53 -28.97
CA LEU A 452 10.04 -10.83 -29.17
C LEU A 452 9.54 -11.87 -28.15
N PHE A 453 9.35 -11.47 -26.88
CA PHE A 453 8.82 -12.37 -25.86
C PHE A 453 7.40 -12.83 -26.23
N ARG A 454 6.51 -11.91 -26.60
CA ARG A 454 5.13 -12.22 -27.04
C ARG A 454 5.10 -13.11 -28.25
N ALA A 455 5.92 -12.81 -29.23
CA ALA A 455 6.03 -13.64 -30.45
C ALA A 455 6.58 -15.04 -30.14
N GLY A 456 7.62 -15.11 -29.30
CA GLY A 456 8.18 -16.38 -28.84
C GLY A 456 7.16 -17.27 -28.14
N MET A 457 6.36 -16.67 -27.19
CA MET A 457 5.29 -17.36 -26.50
C MET A 457 4.16 -17.80 -27.44
N ALA A 458 3.76 -16.94 -28.39
CA ALA A 458 2.72 -17.29 -29.34
C ALA A 458 3.17 -18.44 -30.26
N ALA A 459 4.42 -18.43 -30.75
CA ALA A 459 5.00 -19.53 -31.53
C ALA A 459 5.13 -20.83 -30.70
N TYR A 460 5.53 -20.71 -29.41
CA TYR A 460 5.60 -21.83 -28.46
C TYR A 460 4.23 -22.51 -28.31
N ASN A 461 3.18 -21.73 -28.03
CA ASN A 461 1.82 -22.22 -27.82
C ASN A 461 1.21 -22.86 -29.09
N ARG A 462 1.67 -22.47 -30.27
CA ARG A 462 1.26 -23.08 -31.53
C ARG A 462 2.07 -24.34 -31.91
N GLY A 463 3.08 -24.68 -31.10
CA GLY A 463 3.99 -25.79 -31.41
C GLY A 463 5.01 -25.49 -32.49
N GLU A 464 5.18 -24.26 -32.91
CA GLU A 464 6.16 -23.79 -33.92
C GLU A 464 7.57 -23.69 -33.27
N ARG A 465 8.10 -24.83 -32.79
CA ARG A 465 9.29 -24.89 -31.93
C ARG A 465 10.51 -24.22 -32.55
N ALA A 466 10.76 -24.43 -33.86
CA ALA A 466 11.91 -23.84 -34.55
C ALA A 466 11.80 -22.29 -34.58
N ARG A 467 10.61 -21.75 -34.78
CA ARG A 467 10.37 -20.30 -34.77
C ARG A 467 10.48 -19.74 -33.37
N ALA A 468 9.87 -20.38 -32.38
CA ALA A 468 9.97 -20.00 -30.95
C ALA A 468 11.44 -19.97 -30.51
N SER A 469 12.24 -20.99 -30.87
CA SER A 469 13.68 -21.03 -30.56
C SER A 469 14.44 -19.84 -31.16
N ARG A 470 14.17 -19.46 -32.42
CA ARG A 470 14.83 -18.31 -33.05
C ARG A 470 14.45 -16.99 -32.32
N LEU A 471 13.17 -16.82 -31.99
CA LEU A 471 12.67 -15.61 -31.32
C LEU A 471 13.24 -15.47 -29.89
N PHE A 472 13.26 -16.56 -29.13
CA PHE A 472 13.84 -16.55 -27.80
C PHE A 472 15.37 -16.41 -27.81
N ALA A 473 16.04 -16.97 -28.81
CA ALA A 473 17.49 -16.77 -29.00
C ALA A 473 17.81 -15.31 -29.34
N LEU A 474 17.02 -14.68 -30.20
CA LEU A 474 17.16 -13.25 -30.49
C LEU A 474 16.90 -12.41 -29.24
N LEU A 475 15.85 -12.70 -28.48
CA LEU A 475 15.55 -12.03 -27.19
C LEU A 475 16.72 -12.21 -26.22
N ALA A 476 17.21 -13.42 -26.02
CA ALA A 476 18.30 -13.73 -25.10
C ALA A 476 19.62 -12.99 -25.47
N SER A 477 19.89 -12.83 -26.77
CA SER A 477 21.13 -12.19 -27.23
C SER A 477 21.06 -10.66 -27.32
N THR A 478 19.88 -10.07 -27.48
CA THR A 478 19.69 -8.62 -27.63
C THR A 478 19.04 -7.98 -26.40
N GLY A 479 18.41 -8.78 -25.55
CA GLY A 479 17.74 -8.36 -24.32
C GLY A 479 18.73 -8.12 -23.19
N ALA A 480 18.20 -7.57 -22.09
CA ALA A 480 18.93 -7.37 -20.85
C ALA A 480 18.05 -7.74 -19.64
N GLY A 481 18.69 -8.04 -18.51
CA GLY A 481 18.00 -8.32 -17.25
C GLY A 481 16.96 -9.44 -17.35
N ASP A 482 15.78 -9.20 -16.80
CA ASP A 482 14.69 -10.18 -16.68
C ASP A 482 14.25 -10.77 -18.03
N LEU A 483 14.17 -9.96 -19.10
CA LEU A 483 13.74 -10.45 -20.42
C LEU A 483 14.82 -11.27 -21.15
N ALA A 484 16.12 -10.98 -20.95
CA ALA A 484 17.19 -11.88 -21.42
C ALA A 484 17.13 -13.23 -20.69
N ALA A 485 16.91 -13.20 -19.37
CA ALA A 485 16.71 -14.42 -18.57
C ALA A 485 15.48 -15.22 -19.05
N ALA A 486 14.38 -14.54 -19.37
CA ALA A 486 13.19 -15.16 -19.96
C ALA A 486 13.50 -15.87 -21.29
N GLY A 487 14.24 -15.20 -22.18
CA GLY A 487 14.67 -15.79 -23.44
C GLY A 487 15.44 -17.10 -23.25
N TYR A 488 16.44 -17.11 -22.39
CA TYR A 488 17.20 -18.32 -22.06
C TYR A 488 16.35 -19.40 -21.35
N LEU A 489 15.45 -19.03 -20.45
CA LEU A 489 14.58 -19.99 -19.76
C LEU A 489 13.69 -20.73 -20.78
N TRP A 490 13.02 -19.98 -21.66
CA TRP A 490 12.13 -20.59 -22.65
C TRP A 490 12.89 -21.38 -23.73
N LEU A 491 14.12 -21.01 -24.06
CA LEU A 491 15.02 -21.87 -24.85
C LEU A 491 15.30 -23.20 -24.16
N GLY A 492 15.62 -23.17 -22.86
CA GLY A 492 15.81 -24.36 -22.07
C GLY A 492 14.58 -25.28 -22.07
N ARG A 493 13.38 -24.69 -21.94
CA ARG A 493 12.09 -25.42 -22.02
C ARG A 493 11.90 -26.07 -23.39
N LEU A 494 12.21 -25.36 -24.48
CA LEU A 494 12.14 -25.92 -25.83
C LEU A 494 13.13 -27.06 -26.03
N TYR A 495 14.38 -26.95 -25.58
CA TYR A 495 15.38 -28.01 -25.66
C TYR A 495 14.97 -29.24 -24.84
N GLN A 496 14.30 -29.07 -23.73
CA GLN A 496 13.70 -30.20 -22.97
C GLN A 496 12.64 -30.93 -23.83
N LEU A 497 11.72 -30.17 -24.46
CA LEU A 497 10.69 -30.73 -25.32
C LEU A 497 11.26 -31.44 -26.56
N ASP A 498 12.45 -31.04 -27.02
CA ASP A 498 13.17 -31.64 -28.17
C ASP A 498 14.15 -32.74 -27.72
N ASN A 499 14.08 -33.13 -26.42
CA ASN A 499 14.92 -34.20 -25.86
C ASN A 499 16.45 -33.91 -25.95
N GLN A 500 16.82 -32.64 -25.75
CA GLN A 500 18.19 -32.13 -25.83
C GLN A 500 18.66 -31.66 -24.43
N PRO A 501 18.86 -32.57 -23.44
CA PRO A 501 19.04 -32.20 -22.06
C PRO A 501 20.28 -31.35 -21.75
N ARG A 502 21.38 -31.52 -22.54
CA ARG A 502 22.59 -30.70 -22.37
C ARG A 502 22.34 -29.24 -22.76
N LEU A 503 21.70 -28.99 -23.89
CA LEU A 503 21.34 -27.63 -24.32
C LEU A 503 20.34 -26.98 -23.37
N ALA A 504 19.41 -27.76 -22.84
CA ALA A 504 18.47 -27.26 -21.82
C ALA A 504 19.21 -26.81 -20.56
N GLN A 505 20.15 -27.62 -20.04
CA GLN A 505 20.95 -27.25 -18.87
C GLN A 505 21.79 -25.99 -19.11
N ASP A 506 22.43 -25.88 -20.28
CA ASP A 506 23.23 -24.72 -20.65
C ASP A 506 22.35 -23.45 -20.73
N ALA A 507 21.17 -23.54 -21.34
CA ALA A 507 20.25 -22.43 -21.45
C ALA A 507 19.74 -21.99 -20.05
N TYR A 508 19.34 -22.91 -19.16
CA TYR A 508 18.97 -22.59 -17.80
C TYR A 508 20.13 -21.99 -17.00
N ALA A 509 21.35 -22.44 -17.18
CA ALA A 509 22.54 -21.86 -16.56
C ALA A 509 22.79 -20.41 -17.00
N GLN A 510 22.55 -20.12 -18.29
CA GLN A 510 22.61 -18.73 -18.77
C GLN A 510 21.47 -17.88 -18.20
N ALA A 511 20.24 -18.40 -18.19
CA ALA A 511 19.10 -17.72 -17.58
C ALA A 511 19.37 -17.37 -16.12
N ALA A 512 19.89 -18.31 -15.32
CA ALA A 512 20.19 -18.11 -13.90
C ALA A 512 21.21 -16.99 -13.63
N LYS A 513 22.05 -16.66 -14.63
CA LYS A 513 23.07 -15.61 -14.53
C LYS A 513 22.65 -14.27 -15.11
N ALA A 514 21.62 -14.23 -15.96
CA ALA A 514 21.29 -13.05 -16.75
C ALA A 514 20.71 -11.91 -15.89
N ASP A 515 19.93 -12.25 -14.85
CA ASP A 515 19.35 -11.31 -13.90
C ASP A 515 19.30 -11.93 -12.49
N PRO A 516 20.43 -12.07 -11.80
CA PRO A 516 20.48 -12.73 -10.50
C PRO A 516 19.53 -12.06 -9.49
N GLY A 517 18.50 -12.78 -9.06
CA GLY A 517 17.45 -12.28 -8.17
C GLY A 517 16.12 -11.97 -8.86
N GLY A 518 16.09 -11.84 -10.19
CA GLY A 518 14.85 -11.71 -10.95
C GLY A 518 14.13 -13.05 -11.15
N TYR A 519 12.83 -12.98 -11.39
CA TYR A 519 11.93 -14.13 -11.46
C TYR A 519 12.43 -15.25 -12.38
N TYR A 520 12.76 -14.93 -13.65
CA TYR A 520 13.16 -15.95 -14.60
C TYR A 520 14.50 -16.59 -14.27
N SER A 521 15.45 -15.83 -13.72
CA SER A 521 16.74 -16.36 -13.27
C SER A 521 16.60 -17.30 -12.09
N LEU A 522 15.80 -16.93 -11.09
CA LEU A 522 15.51 -17.78 -9.92
C LEU A 522 14.77 -19.06 -10.35
N ARG A 523 13.80 -18.93 -11.24
CA ARG A 523 13.06 -20.08 -11.76
C ARG A 523 13.94 -21.03 -12.57
N ALA A 524 14.85 -20.49 -13.39
CA ALA A 524 15.83 -21.29 -14.11
C ALA A 524 16.79 -22.02 -13.17
N ALA A 525 17.22 -21.40 -12.08
CA ALA A 525 18.02 -22.04 -11.05
C ALA A 525 17.28 -23.22 -10.39
N ASP A 526 15.99 -23.04 -10.07
CA ASP A 526 15.17 -24.13 -9.54
C ASP A 526 14.97 -25.26 -10.56
N LEU A 527 14.81 -24.97 -11.85
CA LEU A 527 14.72 -25.97 -12.92
C LEU A 527 16.03 -26.77 -13.07
N LEU A 528 17.20 -26.10 -12.98
CA LEU A 528 18.51 -26.76 -12.96
C LEU A 528 18.68 -27.71 -11.77
N ALA A 529 18.19 -27.29 -10.60
CA ALA A 529 18.23 -28.08 -9.38
C ALA A 529 17.13 -29.17 -9.29
N GLY A 530 16.21 -29.21 -10.26
CA GLY A 530 15.06 -30.13 -10.23
C GLY A 530 14.06 -29.80 -9.14
N VAL A 531 13.99 -28.55 -8.68
CA VAL A 531 13.15 -28.06 -7.59
C VAL A 531 11.85 -27.48 -8.14
N ALA A 532 10.71 -27.91 -7.58
CA ALA A 532 9.41 -27.34 -7.93
C ALA A 532 9.25 -25.91 -7.37
N PRO A 533 8.39 -25.05 -8.00
CA PRO A 533 8.14 -23.72 -7.49
C PRO A 533 7.66 -23.73 -6.03
N PHE A 534 8.16 -22.79 -5.22
CA PHE A 534 7.79 -22.63 -3.80
C PHE A 534 7.99 -23.90 -2.96
N SER A 535 8.97 -24.76 -3.30
CA SER A 535 9.30 -25.91 -2.48
C SER A 535 9.91 -25.49 -1.15
N PRO A 536 9.33 -25.93 -0.02
CA PRO A 536 9.87 -25.60 1.30
C PRO A 536 11.26 -26.23 1.52
N PRO A 537 12.13 -25.61 2.32
CA PRO A 537 13.38 -26.26 2.73
C PRO A 537 13.12 -27.45 3.65
N ALA A 538 14.08 -28.36 3.74
CA ALA A 538 13.98 -29.53 4.60
C ALA A 538 13.92 -29.16 6.10
N ALA A 539 14.57 -28.08 6.48
CA ALA A 539 14.56 -27.54 7.84
C ALA A 539 14.79 -26.02 7.80
N TYR A 540 14.44 -25.35 8.91
CA TYR A 540 14.57 -23.90 9.05
C TYR A 540 15.60 -23.51 10.10
N ASP A 541 16.35 -22.42 9.84
CA ASP A 541 17.23 -21.76 10.79
C ASP A 541 16.70 -20.35 11.10
N TRP A 542 15.97 -20.25 12.22
CA TRP A 542 15.33 -18.99 12.65
C TRP A 542 16.29 -18.06 13.41
N ALA A 543 17.55 -18.46 13.65
CA ALA A 543 18.53 -17.62 14.31
C ALA A 543 19.07 -16.54 13.36
N PHE A 544 18.90 -15.27 13.71
CA PHE A 544 19.35 -14.13 12.89
C PHE A 544 19.94 -12.97 13.69
N ASN A 545 19.83 -12.97 15.03
CA ASN A 545 20.24 -11.88 15.92
C ASN A 545 21.17 -12.34 17.06
N THR A 546 21.95 -13.39 16.82
CA THR A 546 22.95 -13.83 17.80
C THR A 546 24.08 -12.80 17.91
N PRO A 547 24.78 -12.76 19.06
CA PRO A 547 25.94 -11.85 19.23
C PRO A 547 26.95 -11.95 18.09
N ASP A 548 27.26 -13.16 17.61
CA ASP A 548 28.22 -13.39 16.53
C ASP A 548 27.71 -12.82 15.18
N GLN A 549 26.42 -12.96 14.90
CA GLN A 549 25.80 -12.42 13.69
C GLN A 549 25.77 -10.88 13.71
N ILE A 550 25.50 -10.26 14.86
CA ILE A 550 25.56 -8.81 15.03
C ILE A 550 27.01 -8.34 14.87
N ALA A 551 27.99 -9.00 15.49
CA ALA A 551 29.40 -8.65 15.35
C ALA A 551 29.89 -8.76 13.90
N ALA A 552 29.48 -9.80 13.16
CA ALA A 552 29.77 -9.95 11.73
C ALA A 552 29.14 -8.82 10.89
N ALA A 553 27.90 -8.41 11.20
CA ALA A 553 27.23 -7.31 10.55
C ALA A 553 27.96 -5.97 10.77
N GLU A 554 28.38 -5.68 12.00
CA GLU A 554 29.12 -4.45 12.33
C GLU A 554 30.53 -4.44 11.72
N ALA A 555 31.20 -5.60 11.65
CA ALA A 555 32.49 -5.71 10.96
C ALA A 555 32.33 -5.41 9.45
N TRP A 556 31.33 -5.99 8.81
CA TRP A 556 31.02 -5.74 7.40
C TRP A 556 30.69 -4.26 7.15
N LEU A 557 29.91 -3.62 8.01
CA LEU A 557 29.58 -2.19 7.91
C LEU A 557 30.84 -1.31 7.97
N ARG A 558 31.75 -1.62 8.89
CA ARG A 558 33.03 -0.88 9.04
C ARG A 558 33.88 -1.01 7.79
N GLU A 559 34.02 -2.22 7.26
CA GLU A 559 34.80 -2.49 6.05
C GLU A 559 34.16 -1.81 4.83
N LYS A 560 32.86 -2.03 4.61
CA LYS A 560 32.16 -1.58 3.42
C LYS A 560 32.05 -0.07 3.30
N PHE A 561 31.82 0.61 4.42
CA PHE A 561 31.57 2.06 4.46
C PHE A 561 32.68 2.86 5.13
N GLN A 562 33.82 2.23 5.42
CA GLN A 562 35.00 2.88 6.05
C GLN A 562 34.65 3.58 7.37
N ILE A 563 33.75 3.00 8.19
CA ILE A 563 33.34 3.56 9.47
C ILE A 563 34.49 3.42 10.47
N VAL A 564 35.12 4.54 10.86
CA VAL A 564 36.21 4.61 11.83
C VAL A 564 35.68 4.55 13.26
N GLY A 565 36.51 4.03 14.16
CA GLY A 565 36.22 3.93 15.59
C GLY A 565 36.06 2.51 16.08
N GLY A 566 36.21 2.29 17.39
CA GLY A 566 35.96 1.02 18.08
C GLY A 566 34.64 1.01 18.83
N GLY A 567 34.24 -0.17 19.35
CA GLY A 567 32.97 -0.33 20.07
C GLY A 567 31.82 -0.79 19.19
N ALA A 568 30.68 -1.09 19.78
CA ALA A 568 29.47 -1.49 19.06
C ALA A 568 28.92 -0.33 18.21
N LEU A 569 28.34 -0.64 17.05
CA LEU A 569 27.65 0.35 16.21
C LEU A 569 26.19 0.59 16.64
N TRP A 570 25.65 -0.27 17.47
CA TRP A 570 24.39 -0.15 18.19
C TRP A 570 24.71 0.12 19.69
N PRO A 571 23.97 0.95 20.45
CA PRO A 571 22.69 1.60 20.15
C PRO A 571 22.79 2.84 19.23
N LEU A 572 21.68 3.63 19.16
CA LEU A 572 21.63 4.87 18.39
C LEU A 572 22.78 5.82 18.77
N SER A 573 23.29 6.55 17.80
CA SER A 573 24.26 7.61 18.07
C SER A 573 23.62 8.78 18.84
N ALA A 574 24.43 9.54 19.57
CA ALA A 574 23.93 10.70 20.32
C ALA A 574 23.23 11.73 19.40
N GLU A 575 23.70 11.88 18.15
CA GLU A 575 23.08 12.77 17.16
C GLU A 575 21.67 12.29 16.77
N LEU A 576 21.48 10.99 16.57
CA LEU A 576 20.15 10.43 16.27
C LEU A 576 19.24 10.47 17.48
N GLU A 577 19.73 10.17 18.69
CA GLU A 577 18.95 10.26 19.92
C GLU A 577 18.48 11.70 20.21
N ALA A 578 19.30 12.70 19.87
CA ALA A 578 19.00 14.11 20.06
C ALA A 578 18.20 14.73 18.90
N ASP A 579 18.01 13.99 17.79
CA ASP A 579 17.23 14.53 16.65
C ASP A 579 15.79 14.80 17.07
N PRO A 580 15.27 16.00 16.87
CA PRO A 580 13.92 16.35 17.29
C PRO A 580 12.82 15.44 16.73
N ARG A 581 13.03 14.84 15.55
CA ARG A 581 12.07 13.88 14.94
C ARG A 581 12.11 12.53 15.65
N MET A 582 13.31 12.08 16.05
CA MET A 582 13.47 10.87 16.87
C MET A 582 12.77 11.05 18.21
N VAL A 583 13.04 12.16 18.89
CA VAL A 583 12.47 12.47 20.22
C VAL A 583 10.94 12.54 20.16
N ARG A 584 10.38 13.27 19.18
CA ARG A 584 8.91 13.36 19.00
C ARG A 584 8.31 12.02 18.56
N GLY A 585 8.94 11.36 17.60
CA GLY A 585 8.47 10.06 17.12
C GLY A 585 8.42 9.02 18.23
N ALA A 586 9.45 8.94 19.07
CA ALA A 586 9.51 8.02 20.21
C ALA A 586 8.44 8.35 21.27
N GLU A 587 8.22 9.64 21.57
CA GLU A 587 7.18 10.07 22.51
C GLU A 587 5.77 9.78 21.99
N LEU A 588 5.50 10.09 20.71
CA LEU A 588 4.22 9.77 20.05
C LEU A 588 3.96 8.25 20.03
N TRP A 589 5.02 7.47 19.76
CA TRP A 589 4.92 6.00 19.80
C TRP A 589 4.55 5.49 21.19
N ALA A 590 5.16 6.06 22.23
CA ALA A 590 4.92 5.68 23.63
C ALA A 590 3.49 6.00 24.11
N VAL A 591 2.87 7.07 23.57
CA VAL A 591 1.46 7.41 23.84
C VAL A 591 0.51 6.83 22.80
N ALA A 592 0.96 5.85 22.02
CA ALA A 592 0.16 5.13 21.02
C ALA A 592 -0.39 5.99 19.85
N ALA A 593 0.15 7.18 19.62
CA ALA A 593 -0.15 8.05 18.48
C ALA A 593 0.69 7.62 17.25
N TYR A 594 0.46 6.40 16.76
CA TYR A 594 1.33 5.74 15.76
C TYR A 594 1.32 6.38 14.39
N SER A 595 0.18 6.93 13.95
CA SER A 595 0.09 7.65 12.67
C SER A 595 0.97 8.89 12.65
N GLU A 596 0.98 9.60 13.77
CA GLU A 596 1.77 10.80 13.98
C GLU A 596 3.27 10.47 14.14
N ALA A 597 3.58 9.42 14.92
CA ALA A 597 4.95 8.92 15.09
C ALA A 597 5.56 8.49 13.76
N LYS A 598 4.80 7.80 12.91
CA LYS A 598 5.21 7.37 11.57
C LYS A 598 5.74 8.55 10.74
N ALA A 599 5.03 9.67 10.70
CA ALA A 599 5.43 10.84 9.92
C ALA A 599 6.79 11.41 10.38
N GLU A 600 7.06 11.40 11.69
CA GLU A 600 8.35 11.83 12.24
C GLU A 600 9.47 10.85 11.87
N PHE A 601 9.23 9.54 11.97
CA PHE A 601 10.20 8.52 11.63
C PHE A 601 10.51 8.46 10.14
N GLU A 602 9.51 8.59 9.26
CA GLU A 602 9.72 8.69 7.82
C GLU A 602 10.58 9.91 7.45
N ALA A 603 10.29 11.07 8.04
CA ALA A 603 11.10 12.29 7.83
C ALA A 603 12.53 12.12 8.35
N LEU A 604 12.73 11.41 9.46
CA LEU A 604 14.05 11.10 10.00
C LEU A 604 14.84 10.17 9.07
N THR A 605 14.22 9.10 8.59
CA THR A 605 14.81 8.16 7.63
C THR A 605 15.23 8.87 6.35
N MET A 606 14.35 9.69 5.77
CA MET A 606 14.64 10.46 4.56
C MET A 606 15.82 11.41 4.74
N ALA A 607 15.91 12.10 5.88
CA ALA A 607 17.00 13.04 6.15
C ALA A 607 18.37 12.35 6.31
N ASN A 608 18.37 11.06 6.65
CA ASN A 608 19.58 10.28 6.88
C ASN A 608 19.84 9.22 5.80
N GLU A 609 19.09 9.20 4.70
CA GLU A 609 19.11 8.10 3.71
C GLU A 609 20.48 7.81 3.09
N ARG A 610 21.39 8.80 3.10
CA ARG A 610 22.77 8.68 2.60
C ARG A 610 23.79 8.35 3.68
N ASN A 611 23.38 8.19 4.93
CA ASN A 611 24.25 7.84 6.05
C ASN A 611 24.09 6.35 6.41
N PRO A 612 25.03 5.47 6.02
CA PRO A 612 24.88 4.02 6.24
C PRO A 612 24.78 3.62 7.71
N LEU A 613 25.53 4.30 8.59
CA LEU A 613 25.47 4.03 10.03
C LEU A 613 24.10 4.39 10.59
N ALA A 614 23.56 5.55 10.22
CA ALA A 614 22.22 5.96 10.63
C ALA A 614 21.15 4.99 10.10
N MET A 615 21.26 4.54 8.84
CA MET A 615 20.32 3.57 8.28
C MET A 615 20.35 2.23 9.04
N TYR A 616 21.53 1.73 9.41
CA TYR A 616 21.66 0.54 10.26
C TYR A 616 20.99 0.73 11.62
N GLN A 617 21.34 1.82 12.31
CA GLN A 617 20.84 2.11 13.65
C GLN A 617 19.32 2.34 13.66
N LEU A 618 18.80 3.11 12.71
CA LEU A 618 17.37 3.35 12.58
C LEU A 618 16.60 2.07 12.23
N SER A 619 17.13 1.25 11.32
CA SER A 619 16.51 -0.03 10.99
C SER A 619 16.39 -0.93 12.22
N ALA A 620 17.48 -1.10 12.98
CA ALA A 620 17.47 -1.91 14.20
C ALA A 620 16.52 -1.34 15.27
N TYR A 621 16.48 0.00 15.43
CA TYR A 621 15.55 0.67 16.33
C TYR A 621 14.09 0.43 15.98
N TYR A 622 13.72 0.62 14.71
CA TYR A 622 12.35 0.45 14.24
C TYR A 622 11.87 -1.00 14.39
N HIS A 623 12.73 -1.98 14.11
CA HIS A 623 12.41 -3.39 14.38
C HIS A 623 12.16 -3.66 15.86
N ARG A 624 12.97 -3.06 16.75
CA ARG A 624 12.80 -3.24 18.20
C ARG A 624 11.47 -2.68 18.72
N ILE A 625 10.98 -1.58 18.15
CA ILE A 625 9.70 -0.99 18.57
C ILE A 625 8.48 -1.53 17.80
N GLY A 626 8.67 -2.48 16.87
CA GLY A 626 7.59 -3.03 16.04
C GLY A 626 7.16 -2.16 14.85
N HIS A 627 7.97 -1.16 14.48
CA HIS A 627 7.73 -0.32 13.30
C HIS A 627 8.42 -0.91 12.06
N TYR A 628 8.02 -2.12 11.70
CA TYR A 628 8.73 -2.99 10.74
C TYR A 628 8.89 -2.39 9.35
N ARG A 629 7.83 -1.75 8.80
CA ARG A 629 7.88 -1.16 7.46
C ARG A 629 9.06 -0.19 7.32
N GLU A 630 9.20 0.72 8.26
CA GLU A 630 10.26 1.72 8.20
C GLU A 630 11.64 1.10 8.46
N GLY A 631 11.70 0.08 9.32
CA GLY A 631 12.90 -0.74 9.52
C GLY A 631 13.35 -1.42 8.22
N ILE A 632 12.43 -1.98 7.46
CA ILE A 632 12.69 -2.59 6.15
C ILE A 632 13.18 -1.54 5.13
N VAL A 633 12.56 -0.35 5.11
CA VAL A 633 12.96 0.75 4.21
C VAL A 633 14.38 1.23 4.53
N ALA A 634 14.70 1.43 5.81
CA ALA A 634 16.05 1.85 6.21
C ALA A 634 17.09 0.77 5.87
N ALA A 635 16.81 -0.52 6.09
CA ALA A 635 17.68 -1.63 5.69
C ALA A 635 17.86 -1.70 4.16
N ALA A 636 16.79 -1.45 3.39
CA ALA A 636 16.86 -1.42 1.93
C ALA A 636 17.81 -0.30 1.46
N LYS A 637 17.66 0.92 1.99
CA LYS A 637 18.55 2.05 1.67
C LYS A 637 20.01 1.75 2.02
N LEU A 638 20.27 1.07 3.14
CA LEU A 638 21.62 0.63 3.54
C LEU A 638 22.21 -0.34 2.51
N ILE A 639 21.49 -1.40 2.15
CA ILE A 639 21.96 -2.47 1.27
C ILE A 639 22.11 -1.95 -0.17
N ASP A 640 21.12 -1.18 -0.67
CA ASP A 640 21.16 -0.57 -1.99
C ASP A 640 22.30 0.45 -2.10
N GLY A 641 22.56 1.22 -1.04
CA GLY A 641 23.70 2.13 -0.94
C GLY A 641 25.07 1.43 -0.94
N ALA A 642 25.11 0.16 -0.51
CA ALA A 642 26.30 -0.68 -0.60
C ALA A 642 26.52 -1.26 -2.02
N GLY A 643 25.51 -1.21 -2.90
CA GLY A 643 25.59 -1.75 -4.25
C GLY A 643 25.73 -3.28 -4.29
N VAL A 644 25.12 -3.99 -3.33
CA VAL A 644 25.16 -5.46 -3.23
C VAL A 644 23.75 -6.02 -3.08
N ARG A 645 23.59 -7.33 -3.36
CA ARG A 645 22.29 -7.99 -3.14
C ARG A 645 22.07 -8.30 -1.67
N THR A 646 20.83 -8.53 -1.29
CA THR A 646 20.45 -8.84 0.10
C THR A 646 21.10 -10.15 0.60
N GLU A 647 21.23 -11.14 -0.26
CA GLU A 647 21.82 -12.44 0.09
C GLU A 647 23.35 -12.40 0.28
N ASP A 648 23.98 -11.32 -0.18
CA ASP A 648 25.44 -11.14 -0.12
C ASP A 648 25.90 -10.35 1.13
N VAL A 649 24.94 -9.84 1.93
CA VAL A 649 25.26 -9.16 3.20
C VAL A 649 25.15 -10.13 4.39
N PRO A 650 25.74 -9.81 5.56
CA PRO A 650 25.60 -10.62 6.77
C PRO A 650 24.14 -10.86 7.14
N LYS A 651 23.82 -12.07 7.61
CA LYS A 651 22.45 -12.53 7.88
C LYS A 651 21.64 -11.55 8.74
N PHE A 652 22.26 -10.92 9.75
CA PHE A 652 21.58 -9.94 10.59
C PHE A 652 21.11 -8.72 9.77
N ILE A 653 21.93 -8.15 8.89
CA ILE A 653 21.54 -7.02 8.02
C ILE A 653 20.45 -7.46 7.02
N ALA A 654 20.64 -8.65 6.40
CA ALA A 654 19.63 -9.19 5.49
C ALA A 654 18.27 -9.40 6.17
N SER A 655 18.27 -9.87 7.44
CA SER A 655 17.06 -10.07 8.23
C SER A 655 16.33 -8.77 8.57
N LEU A 656 17.01 -7.61 8.62
CA LEU A 656 16.37 -6.31 8.77
C LEU A 656 15.56 -5.91 7.52
N ARG A 657 15.99 -6.33 6.33
CA ARG A 657 15.25 -6.12 5.08
C ARG A 657 14.17 -7.18 4.84
N TYR A 658 14.41 -8.42 5.28
CA TYR A 658 13.52 -9.57 5.16
C TYR A 658 13.24 -10.18 6.54
N PRO A 659 12.48 -9.47 7.40
CA PRO A 659 12.24 -9.93 8.77
C PRO A 659 11.24 -11.08 8.81
N ILE A 660 11.31 -11.84 9.89
CA ILE A 660 10.29 -12.80 10.32
C ILE A 660 9.44 -12.19 11.45
N ALA A 661 8.94 -10.97 11.21
CA ALA A 661 8.10 -10.25 12.17
C ALA A 661 6.77 -10.98 12.41
N TYR A 662 6.20 -10.85 13.61
CA TYR A 662 4.99 -11.60 14.02
C TYR A 662 5.15 -13.12 13.91
N TYR A 663 6.38 -13.60 14.12
CA TYR A 663 6.73 -14.98 13.93
C TYR A 663 5.90 -15.91 14.86
N ASP A 664 5.59 -15.44 16.07
CA ASP A 664 4.73 -16.09 17.06
C ASP A 664 3.26 -16.26 16.60
N LEU A 665 2.81 -15.50 15.61
CA LEU A 665 1.52 -15.64 14.94
C LEU A 665 1.64 -16.49 13.67
N VAL A 666 2.66 -16.23 12.86
CA VAL A 666 2.82 -16.83 11.53
C VAL A 666 3.17 -18.32 11.63
N LEU A 667 4.13 -18.71 12.49
CA LEU A 667 4.54 -20.12 12.56
C LEU A 667 3.43 -21.07 13.00
N PRO A 668 2.68 -20.79 14.10
CA PRO A 668 1.57 -21.67 14.48
C PRO A 668 0.47 -21.73 13.42
N ALA A 669 0.12 -20.58 12.80
CA ALA A 669 -0.90 -20.53 11.75
C ALA A 669 -0.47 -21.33 10.50
N ALA A 670 0.77 -21.16 10.05
CA ALA A 670 1.30 -21.90 8.92
C ALA A 670 1.35 -23.41 9.21
N GLN A 671 1.79 -23.79 10.41
CA GLN A 671 1.83 -25.19 10.86
C GLN A 671 0.41 -25.81 10.91
N GLN A 672 -0.57 -25.08 11.44
CA GLN A 672 -1.96 -25.55 11.54
C GLN A 672 -2.53 -25.95 10.19
N TYR A 673 -2.17 -25.24 9.12
CA TYR A 673 -2.70 -25.46 7.77
C TYR A 673 -1.70 -26.17 6.83
N GLY A 674 -0.52 -26.57 7.32
CA GLY A 674 0.51 -27.25 6.52
C GLY A 674 1.08 -26.37 5.40
N LEU A 675 1.15 -25.06 5.61
CA LEU A 675 1.77 -24.12 4.69
C LEU A 675 3.24 -23.87 5.06
N ASP A 676 4.05 -23.54 4.05
CA ASP A 676 5.42 -23.09 4.29
C ASP A 676 5.39 -21.68 4.92
N PRO A 677 5.94 -21.48 6.13
CA PRO A 677 5.97 -20.18 6.78
C PRO A 677 6.77 -19.13 5.97
N LEU A 678 7.78 -19.53 5.19
CA LEU A 678 8.55 -18.60 4.35
C LEU A 678 7.67 -18.01 3.24
N LEU A 679 6.73 -18.78 2.69
CA LEU A 679 5.74 -18.29 1.74
C LEU A 679 4.80 -17.27 2.40
N VAL A 680 4.37 -17.54 3.64
CA VAL A 680 3.52 -16.60 4.39
C VAL A 680 4.27 -15.30 4.67
N PHE A 681 5.54 -15.35 5.10
CA PHE A 681 6.36 -14.14 5.29
C PHE A 681 6.56 -13.37 3.99
N ALA A 682 6.81 -14.05 2.86
CA ALA A 682 6.93 -13.42 1.55
C ALA A 682 5.62 -12.72 1.13
N LEU A 683 4.48 -13.36 1.40
CA LEU A 683 3.16 -12.80 1.14
C LEU A 683 2.91 -11.54 1.99
N ILE A 684 3.08 -11.59 3.31
CA ILE A 684 2.90 -10.43 4.21
C ILE A 684 3.81 -9.27 3.78
N ARG A 685 5.06 -9.60 3.41
CA ARG A 685 5.99 -8.58 2.93
C ARG A 685 5.51 -7.93 1.63
N GLN A 686 4.97 -8.69 0.69
CA GLN A 686 4.41 -8.19 -0.57
C GLN A 686 3.18 -7.32 -0.32
N GLU A 687 2.31 -7.71 0.60
CA GLU A 687 1.03 -7.04 0.86
C GLU A 687 1.19 -5.71 1.60
N SER A 688 2.03 -5.66 2.63
CA SER A 688 2.07 -4.50 3.53
C SER A 688 3.45 -4.06 4.00
N LEU A 689 4.53 -4.77 3.68
CA LEU A 689 5.83 -4.63 4.35
C LEU A 689 5.69 -4.72 5.89
N PHE A 690 4.85 -5.63 6.36
CA PHE A 690 4.53 -5.84 7.78
C PHE A 690 3.88 -4.63 8.48
N GLN A 691 3.18 -3.77 7.75
CA GLN A 691 2.44 -2.64 8.32
C GLN A 691 1.02 -3.06 8.70
N GLY A 692 0.75 -3.24 10.02
CA GLY A 692 -0.55 -3.70 10.51
C GLY A 692 -1.72 -2.75 10.22
N LEU A 693 -1.47 -1.44 10.09
CA LEU A 693 -2.48 -0.41 9.80
C LEU A 693 -2.56 -0.05 8.30
N ALA A 694 -2.03 -0.88 7.41
CA ALA A 694 -2.07 -0.62 5.98
C ALA A 694 -3.50 -0.70 5.44
N THR A 695 -3.85 0.23 4.55
CA THR A 695 -5.11 0.23 3.78
C THR A 695 -4.80 0.54 2.32
N SER A 696 -5.28 -0.29 1.40
CA SER A 696 -5.13 -0.06 -0.04
C SER A 696 -6.25 0.84 -0.59
N SER A 697 -6.08 1.30 -1.83
CA SER A 697 -7.15 2.01 -2.57
C SER A 697 -8.40 1.15 -2.79
N ALA A 698 -8.25 -0.18 -2.80
CA ALA A 698 -9.34 -1.16 -2.88
C ALA A 698 -9.91 -1.52 -1.50
N GLN A 699 -9.58 -0.76 -0.44
CA GLN A 699 -10.02 -1.00 0.95
C GLN A 699 -9.52 -2.32 1.55
N ALA A 700 -8.48 -2.93 0.99
CA ALA A 700 -7.81 -4.07 1.63
C ALA A 700 -7.05 -3.61 2.86
N GLN A 701 -7.09 -4.39 3.96
CA GLN A 701 -6.68 -3.96 5.30
C GLN A 701 -5.68 -4.92 5.95
N GLY A 702 -4.75 -4.35 6.69
CA GLY A 702 -3.83 -5.05 7.58
C GLY A 702 -2.66 -5.74 6.89
N LEU A 703 -1.98 -6.63 7.63
CA LEU A 703 -0.73 -7.27 7.24
C LEU A 703 -0.82 -8.04 5.92
N MET A 704 -1.90 -8.78 5.70
CA MET A 704 -2.14 -9.63 4.55
C MET A 704 -3.20 -9.05 3.60
N GLN A 705 -3.55 -7.78 3.73
CA GLN A 705 -4.41 -6.99 2.86
C GLN A 705 -5.74 -7.68 2.50
N ILE A 706 -6.52 -8.01 3.54
CA ILE A 706 -7.82 -8.66 3.38
C ILE A 706 -8.88 -7.59 3.13
N ILE A 707 -9.68 -7.75 2.07
CA ILE A 707 -10.82 -6.87 1.82
C ILE A 707 -12.00 -7.21 2.76
N PRO A 708 -12.85 -6.23 3.12
CA PRO A 708 -13.94 -6.41 4.09
C PRO A 708 -14.84 -7.62 3.85
N ASP A 709 -15.29 -7.82 2.62
CA ASP A 709 -16.17 -8.94 2.26
C ASP A 709 -15.48 -10.30 2.45
N THR A 710 -14.21 -10.40 2.10
CA THR A 710 -13.40 -11.61 2.33
C THR A 710 -13.20 -11.83 3.84
N GLY A 711 -12.95 -10.77 4.62
CA GLY A 711 -12.87 -10.87 6.08
C GLY A 711 -14.15 -11.41 6.70
N ALA A 712 -15.30 -10.87 6.30
CA ALA A 712 -16.60 -11.36 6.76
C ALA A 712 -16.88 -12.82 6.32
N TYR A 713 -16.45 -13.22 5.13
CA TYR A 713 -16.52 -14.60 4.66
C TYR A 713 -15.69 -15.53 5.54
N ILE A 714 -14.43 -15.19 5.80
CA ILE A 714 -13.50 -15.99 6.62
C ILE A 714 -14.00 -16.09 8.06
N ALA A 715 -14.48 -14.97 8.64
CA ALA A 715 -15.03 -14.94 9.99
C ALA A 715 -16.15 -15.97 10.18
N ARG A 716 -17.08 -16.08 9.20
CA ARG A 716 -18.13 -17.11 9.21
C ARG A 716 -17.56 -18.52 9.10
N LYS A 717 -16.56 -18.73 8.25
CA LYS A 717 -15.90 -20.05 8.06
C LYS A 717 -15.20 -20.54 9.31
N LEU A 718 -14.55 -19.62 10.04
CA LEU A 718 -13.81 -19.94 11.27
C LEU A 718 -14.66 -19.86 12.54
N ASN A 719 -15.97 -19.52 12.42
CA ASN A 719 -16.84 -19.19 13.54
C ASN A 719 -16.21 -18.17 14.49
N TRP A 720 -15.59 -17.12 13.90
CA TRP A 720 -14.87 -16.10 14.67
C TRP A 720 -15.88 -15.24 15.47
N PRO A 721 -15.71 -15.14 16.81
CA PRO A 721 -16.69 -14.45 17.62
C PRO A 721 -16.64 -12.92 17.41
N ASP A 722 -17.79 -12.28 17.37
CA ASP A 722 -17.96 -10.81 17.42
C ASP A 722 -17.12 -10.01 16.40
N TYR A 723 -16.83 -10.63 15.24
CA TYR A 723 -15.99 -10.01 14.20
C TYR A 723 -16.51 -8.64 13.76
N GLN A 724 -15.62 -7.66 13.80
CA GLN A 724 -15.79 -6.34 13.22
C GLN A 724 -14.77 -6.12 12.09
N ASN A 725 -15.13 -5.35 11.08
CA ASN A 725 -14.21 -5.07 9.98
C ASN A 725 -12.89 -4.40 10.43
N SER A 726 -12.93 -3.59 11.48
CA SER A 726 -11.75 -2.98 12.11
C SER A 726 -10.76 -4.00 12.70
N ASP A 727 -11.20 -5.24 12.95
CA ASP A 727 -10.32 -6.29 13.48
C ASP A 727 -9.25 -6.71 12.45
N LEU A 728 -9.47 -6.45 11.16
CA LEU A 728 -8.48 -6.69 10.12
C LEU A 728 -7.20 -5.84 10.27
N TYR A 729 -7.23 -4.78 11.06
CA TYR A 729 -6.02 -4.03 11.43
C TYR A 729 -5.24 -4.65 12.61
N ARG A 730 -5.78 -5.70 13.23
CA ARG A 730 -5.14 -6.42 14.32
C ARG A 730 -4.29 -7.56 13.74
N PRO A 731 -2.97 -7.56 13.93
CA PRO A 731 -2.08 -8.58 13.38
C PRO A 731 -2.54 -10.01 13.61
N TYR A 732 -2.99 -10.35 14.85
CA TYR A 732 -3.41 -11.71 15.17
C TYR A 732 -4.65 -12.17 14.40
N VAL A 733 -5.61 -11.28 14.12
CA VAL A 733 -6.80 -11.58 13.30
C VAL A 733 -6.40 -11.70 11.85
N ASN A 734 -5.62 -10.72 11.38
CA ASN A 734 -5.25 -10.61 9.97
C ASN A 734 -4.39 -11.78 9.50
N VAL A 735 -3.40 -12.20 10.32
CA VAL A 735 -2.57 -13.37 10.03
C VAL A 735 -3.42 -14.65 10.05
N ALA A 736 -4.28 -14.85 11.07
CA ALA A 736 -5.15 -16.02 11.13
C ALA A 736 -6.06 -16.11 9.90
N PHE A 737 -6.67 -15.01 9.48
CA PHE A 737 -7.57 -14.95 8.32
C PHE A 737 -6.81 -15.10 6.99
N GLY A 738 -5.69 -14.40 6.83
CA GLY A 738 -4.91 -14.44 5.59
C GLY A 738 -4.27 -15.79 5.34
N VAL A 739 -3.73 -16.43 6.39
CA VAL A 739 -3.17 -17.80 6.30
C VAL A 739 -4.27 -18.82 5.98
N TYR A 740 -5.44 -18.72 6.62
CA TYR A 740 -6.59 -19.56 6.28
C TYR A 740 -7.02 -19.39 4.83
N TYR A 741 -7.12 -18.14 4.34
CA TYR A 741 -7.52 -17.88 2.96
C TYR A 741 -6.50 -18.40 1.95
N LEU A 742 -5.20 -18.22 2.21
CA LEU A 742 -4.13 -18.80 1.40
C LEU A 742 -4.22 -20.33 1.37
N TYR A 743 -4.46 -20.97 2.52
CA TYR A 743 -4.67 -22.40 2.61
C TYR A 743 -5.88 -22.83 1.75
N GLU A 744 -7.02 -22.16 1.85
CA GLU A 744 -8.22 -22.49 1.07
C GLU A 744 -7.92 -22.44 -0.44
N GLN A 745 -7.22 -21.39 -0.92
CA GLN A 745 -6.81 -21.28 -2.31
C GLN A 745 -5.81 -22.39 -2.69
N THR A 746 -4.87 -22.72 -1.83
CA THR A 746 -3.90 -23.79 -2.08
C THR A 746 -4.59 -25.16 -2.18
N GLN A 747 -5.58 -25.42 -1.35
CA GLN A 747 -6.37 -26.67 -1.42
C GLN A 747 -7.21 -26.74 -2.70
N GLN A 748 -7.79 -25.63 -3.12
CA GLN A 748 -8.64 -25.56 -4.32
C GLN A 748 -7.82 -25.79 -5.59
N PHE A 749 -6.69 -25.14 -5.74
CA PHE A 749 -5.97 -25.11 -7.02
C PHE A 749 -4.85 -26.14 -7.14
N LYS A 750 -4.27 -26.65 -6.04
CA LYS A 750 -3.13 -27.56 -6.03
C LYS A 750 -1.92 -27.06 -6.86
N ASN A 751 -1.89 -25.77 -7.16
CA ASN A 751 -0.86 -25.07 -7.91
C ASN A 751 -0.56 -23.76 -7.14
N PRO A 752 0.67 -23.57 -6.64
CA PRO A 752 0.99 -22.42 -5.79
C PRO A 752 0.87 -21.06 -6.52
N TYR A 753 1.17 -21.02 -7.81
CA TYR A 753 0.96 -19.80 -8.60
C TYR A 753 -0.53 -19.46 -8.75
N ALA A 754 -1.36 -20.49 -9.00
CA ALA A 754 -2.81 -20.29 -9.11
C ALA A 754 -3.43 -19.90 -7.75
N ALA A 755 -2.92 -20.43 -6.63
CA ALA A 755 -3.34 -20.04 -5.29
C ALA A 755 -3.01 -18.56 -5.00
N LEU A 756 -1.81 -18.10 -5.37
CA LEU A 756 -1.41 -16.69 -5.22
C LEU A 756 -2.21 -15.77 -6.15
N ALA A 757 -2.44 -16.20 -7.41
CA ALA A 757 -3.32 -15.46 -8.33
C ALA A 757 -4.75 -15.34 -7.79
N ALA A 758 -5.28 -16.41 -7.20
CA ALA A 758 -6.60 -16.43 -6.58
C ALA A 758 -6.69 -15.50 -5.36
N TYR A 759 -5.62 -15.45 -4.58
CA TYR A 759 -5.52 -14.55 -3.44
C TYR A 759 -5.62 -13.07 -3.87
N ASN A 760 -4.91 -12.68 -4.93
CA ASN A 760 -4.85 -11.30 -5.43
C ASN A 760 -6.05 -10.91 -6.33
N ALA A 761 -6.40 -11.75 -7.33
CA ALA A 761 -7.39 -11.44 -8.36
C ALA A 761 -8.71 -12.21 -8.22
N GLY A 762 -8.80 -13.06 -7.22
CA GLY A 762 -9.98 -13.91 -6.96
C GLY A 762 -9.94 -15.25 -7.67
N PRO A 763 -10.63 -16.28 -7.09
CA PRO A 763 -10.54 -17.67 -7.54
C PRO A 763 -11.12 -17.91 -8.95
N GLY A 764 -12.11 -17.12 -9.38
CA GLY A 764 -12.71 -17.25 -10.72
C GLY A 764 -11.67 -16.98 -11.83
N ARG A 765 -10.92 -15.90 -11.71
CA ARG A 765 -9.85 -15.55 -12.68
C ARG A 765 -8.71 -16.56 -12.67
N ALA A 766 -8.27 -16.96 -11.48
CA ALA A 766 -7.22 -17.96 -11.35
C ALA A 766 -7.59 -19.29 -12.02
N ALA A 767 -8.86 -19.72 -11.93
CA ALA A 767 -9.36 -20.93 -12.58
C ALA A 767 -9.31 -20.82 -14.12
N GLU A 768 -9.70 -19.67 -14.69
CA GLU A 768 -9.59 -19.39 -16.12
C GLU A 768 -8.12 -19.52 -16.60
N TRP A 769 -7.19 -18.86 -15.91
CA TRP A 769 -5.77 -18.92 -16.27
C TRP A 769 -5.16 -20.31 -16.11
N LEU A 770 -5.59 -21.07 -15.09
CA LEU A 770 -5.14 -22.44 -14.87
C LEU A 770 -5.58 -23.37 -16.02
N GLN A 771 -6.79 -23.16 -16.54
CA GLN A 771 -7.26 -23.90 -17.70
C GLN A 771 -6.45 -23.57 -18.96
N ILE A 772 -6.15 -22.28 -19.21
CA ILE A 772 -5.34 -21.83 -20.37
C ILE A 772 -3.95 -22.46 -20.34
N SER A 773 -3.34 -22.54 -19.14
CA SER A 773 -1.98 -23.08 -18.95
C SER A 773 -1.89 -24.61 -18.93
N ASN A 774 -3.00 -25.33 -19.01
CA ASN A 774 -3.06 -26.79 -18.82
C ASN A 774 -2.36 -27.29 -17.55
N GLY A 775 -2.34 -26.47 -16.51
CA GLY A 775 -1.68 -26.76 -15.22
C GLY A 775 -0.17 -26.63 -15.19
N ASP A 776 0.49 -26.28 -16.32
CA ASP A 776 1.94 -26.01 -16.34
C ASP A 776 2.23 -24.73 -15.55
N PRO A 777 3.11 -24.79 -14.51
CA PRO A 777 3.34 -23.65 -13.64
C PRO A 777 4.03 -22.47 -14.35
N ASP A 778 4.93 -22.73 -15.30
CA ASP A 778 5.65 -21.68 -16.02
C ASP A 778 4.75 -21.01 -17.08
N LEU A 779 3.87 -21.79 -17.73
CA LEU A 779 2.84 -21.26 -18.62
C LEU A 779 1.74 -20.54 -17.86
N PHE A 780 1.43 -20.93 -16.61
CA PHE A 780 0.42 -20.26 -15.81
C PHE A 780 0.75 -18.78 -15.63
N VAL A 781 1.99 -18.46 -15.25
CA VAL A 781 2.41 -17.07 -15.05
C VAL A 781 2.26 -16.25 -16.33
N GLN A 782 2.42 -16.88 -17.52
CA GLN A 782 2.23 -16.19 -18.82
C GLN A 782 0.75 -16.09 -19.22
N ALA A 783 -0.11 -16.97 -18.71
CA ALA A 783 -1.56 -16.93 -18.95
C ALA A 783 -2.28 -15.83 -18.13
N VAL A 784 -1.66 -15.35 -17.04
CA VAL A 784 -2.20 -14.27 -16.23
C VAL A 784 -2.26 -12.99 -17.03
N SER A 785 -3.47 -12.53 -17.35
CA SER A 785 -3.73 -11.36 -18.21
C SER A 785 -3.73 -10.03 -17.48
N PHE A 786 -3.69 -10.03 -16.14
CA PHE A 786 -3.60 -8.83 -15.32
C PHE A 786 -2.15 -8.56 -14.93
N ASP A 787 -1.58 -7.47 -15.43
CA ASP A 787 -0.17 -7.09 -15.18
C ASP A 787 0.14 -6.99 -13.68
N GLU A 788 -0.81 -6.48 -12.89
CA GLU A 788 -0.70 -6.40 -11.43
C GLU A 788 -0.54 -7.80 -10.81
N THR A 789 -1.43 -8.73 -11.16
CA THR A 789 -1.41 -10.10 -10.61
C THR A 789 -0.19 -10.88 -11.09
N GLN A 790 0.22 -10.71 -12.36
CA GLN A 790 1.42 -11.33 -12.87
C GLN A 790 2.67 -10.85 -12.12
N THR A 791 2.79 -9.54 -11.94
CA THR A 791 3.88 -8.91 -11.18
C THR A 791 3.86 -9.34 -9.71
N TYR A 792 2.67 -9.43 -9.11
CA TYR A 792 2.48 -9.90 -7.74
C TYR A 792 3.05 -11.31 -7.52
N ILE A 793 2.70 -12.24 -8.39
CA ILE A 793 3.19 -13.63 -8.30
C ILE A 793 4.72 -13.68 -8.44
N ARG A 794 5.29 -12.96 -9.44
CA ARG A 794 6.72 -12.90 -9.66
C ARG A 794 7.47 -12.33 -8.46
N ARG A 795 6.99 -11.22 -7.90
CA ARG A 795 7.58 -10.60 -6.71
C ARG A 795 7.53 -11.49 -5.47
N ILE A 796 6.44 -12.23 -5.26
CA ILE A 796 6.38 -13.18 -4.14
C ILE A 796 7.40 -14.31 -4.37
N TYR A 797 7.58 -14.77 -5.59
CA TYR A 797 8.59 -15.78 -5.90
C TYR A 797 10.00 -15.28 -5.59
N GLU A 798 10.33 -14.08 -6.02
CA GLU A 798 11.61 -13.42 -5.74
C GLU A 798 11.84 -13.25 -4.23
N GLN A 799 10.84 -12.75 -3.52
CA GLN A 799 10.91 -12.60 -2.06
C GLN A 799 11.05 -13.95 -1.34
N TYR A 800 10.30 -14.95 -1.78
CA TYR A 800 10.39 -16.31 -1.26
C TYR A 800 11.80 -16.89 -1.43
N ALA A 801 12.43 -16.68 -2.58
CA ALA A 801 13.80 -17.13 -2.82
C ALA A 801 14.79 -16.50 -1.83
N VAL A 802 14.64 -15.20 -1.54
CA VAL A 802 15.46 -14.52 -0.52
C VAL A 802 15.19 -15.09 0.88
N TYR A 803 13.92 -15.27 1.27
CA TYR A 803 13.58 -15.90 2.55
C TYR A 803 14.16 -17.32 2.66
N ARG A 804 14.07 -18.11 1.60
CA ARG A 804 14.67 -19.45 1.55
C ARG A 804 16.20 -19.40 1.71
N ALA A 805 16.88 -18.46 1.05
CA ALA A 805 18.32 -18.30 1.17
C ALA A 805 18.76 -17.91 2.59
N LEU A 806 17.95 -17.13 3.33
CA LEU A 806 18.27 -16.64 4.66
C LEU A 806 17.90 -17.61 5.78
N TYR A 807 16.78 -18.33 5.64
CA TYR A 807 16.16 -19.07 6.73
C TYR A 807 16.05 -20.59 6.50
N ALA A 808 16.51 -21.13 5.37
CA ALA A 808 16.72 -22.56 5.25
C ALA A 808 17.95 -22.99 6.08
N ALA A 809 17.81 -24.08 6.85
CA ALA A 809 18.96 -24.69 7.49
C ALA A 809 19.92 -25.23 6.41
N ARG A 810 21.21 -25.00 6.59
CA ARG A 810 22.28 -25.46 5.69
C ARG A 810 22.70 -26.89 6.00
#